data_a3b9a7a84faafd3b1bd7445ecfba1971
#
_entry.id   a3b9a7a84faafd3b1bd7445ecfba1971
#
_cell.length_a   1.000
_cell.length_b   1.000
_cell.length_c   1.000
_cell.angle_alpha   90.00
_cell.angle_beta   90.00
_cell.angle_gamma   90.00
#
_symmetry.space_group_name_H-M   'P 1'
#
loop_
_entity.id
_entity.type
_entity.pdbx_description
1 polymer ?
#
loop_
_entity_poly.entity_id
_entity_poly.type
_entity_poly.pdbx_seq_one_letter_code
_entity_poly.pdbx_strand_id
1 'polypeptide(L)'
;LVGSEMCIRDSSWEEIRIRDAEIKKITEVKRLTDNHVVNLETMIRDLRRENGQLAETLQYLSRHQTLYSRLRRKASAVFNAKYPKGSGERKRFLFRLDAIRHPIRHRKLVSTPEGRNLIDGEFAIGDIYREHGKLSFPQFDAPRVSIIIPCYNQIAYTYACLVSILEHTPDISYEVIIADDVSTDATKRLADFAEGLVIARNETNQGFLKNCNQAAAKARGEFLFFLNNDTKVTEGYLSWLLKLMDEDPGIGMTGSKLVYPDGRLQEAGGIIWSDASGWNYGRLQDPSLPEFNYVKDVDYMSGAAILIRHELWKEIGGFDTRYAPAYCEDSDLAFEVRSHGYRVVYQPKSVVIHFEGISNGTDVQGTGLKRYQIENTEKLKEKWKKELSEQFENNGNPDPFRARERSKGKKIILVVDHYVPTFDKDAGSRTTWQYLKMFVKQGYQVKFLGDNFAAEEPYTTALTQLGIEVLYGPAMQQGIWDWIEKHAADLDFVYLNRPHIASKYIDFIQERTSVRVLYYGHDLHFLRERREYELTGETEHRDASAYWKGVEFSLLRKAALSFYPSADECKAIHAIDKTIRVKPLTAYVWDSFPPEQDFGYEKREGLLFVGGFAHPPNLDAVLWFLKEVFPRIRAEEAVNFYVAGSKVPDELKALDNPAEGIHILGFVSDERLAELYQSCRLVVVPLRYGAGVKGKVIEALYYGAPVLTTPIGAEGIPDAAQVMEIREDAADFAAETLRLYRDRDALTTMAERAARYIRTHNSMDAVWAELKDDFA
;
A
#
# COMPACT_ATOMS: atom_id res chain seq x y z
N LEU A 1 -38.64 -9.41 5.38
CA LEU A 1 -39.42 -8.15 5.46
C LEU A 1 -39.03 -7.28 6.65
N VAL A 2 -38.52 -7.87 7.75
CA VAL A 2 -38.27 -7.15 9.02
C VAL A 2 -36.91 -6.46 9.08
N GLY A 3 -35.88 -7.02 8.45
CA GLY A 3 -34.58 -6.37 8.34
C GLY A 3 -34.55 -5.28 7.25
N SER A 4 -35.54 -5.27 6.35
CA SER A 4 -35.57 -4.34 5.20
C SER A 4 -36.02 -2.94 5.53
N GLU A 5 -36.95 -2.77 6.47
CA GLU A 5 -37.44 -1.44 6.79
C GLU A 5 -36.56 -0.66 7.76
N MET A 6 -35.87 -1.36 8.66
CA MET A 6 -34.84 -0.71 9.47
C MET A 6 -33.64 -0.30 8.61
N CYS A 7 -33.21 -1.18 7.68
CA CYS A 7 -32.16 -0.85 6.72
C CYS A 7 -32.59 0.20 5.69
N ILE A 8 -33.86 0.19 5.23
CA ILE A 8 -34.38 1.22 4.32
C ILE A 8 -34.49 2.56 5.04
N ARG A 9 -34.88 2.57 6.31
CA ARG A 9 -34.98 3.79 7.12
C ARG A 9 -33.58 4.36 7.42
N ASP A 10 -32.64 3.52 7.83
CA ASP A 10 -31.28 3.96 8.13
C ASP A 10 -30.53 4.36 6.86
N SER A 11 -30.68 3.62 5.75
CA SER A 11 -30.10 4.02 4.46
C SER A 11 -30.74 5.29 3.88
N SER A 12 -32.03 5.52 4.09
CA SER A 12 -32.71 6.72 3.61
C SER A 12 -32.37 7.96 4.45
N TRP A 13 -32.17 7.82 5.77
CA TRP A 13 -31.65 8.90 6.61
C TRP A 13 -30.18 9.20 6.30
N GLU A 14 -29.38 8.20 5.98
CA GLU A 14 -28.02 8.38 5.53
C GLU A 14 -27.97 9.09 4.17
N GLU A 15 -28.85 8.73 3.24
CA GLU A 15 -28.98 9.42 1.94
C GLU A 15 -29.41 10.88 2.11
N ILE A 16 -30.31 11.19 3.05
CA ILE A 16 -30.66 12.56 3.40
C ILE A 16 -29.47 13.33 3.99
N ARG A 17 -28.68 12.71 4.87
CA ARG A 17 -27.47 13.32 5.45
C ARG A 17 -26.42 13.62 4.38
N ILE A 18 -26.20 12.65 3.46
CA ILE A 18 -25.27 12.82 2.34
C ILE A 18 -25.71 13.99 1.45
N ARG A 19 -26.98 14.05 1.09
CA ARG A 19 -27.55 15.14 0.29
C ARG A 19 -27.50 16.50 1.00
N ASP A 20 -27.73 16.54 2.30
CA ASP A 20 -27.59 17.77 3.10
C ASP A 20 -26.13 18.24 3.20
N ALA A 21 -25.17 17.30 3.27
CA ALA A 21 -23.74 17.60 3.20
C ALA A 21 -23.33 18.13 1.81
N GLU A 22 -23.88 17.56 0.73
CA GLU A 22 -23.68 18.06 -0.63
C GLU A 22 -24.26 19.46 -0.82
N ILE A 23 -25.47 19.73 -0.29
CA ILE A 23 -26.10 21.06 -0.31
C ILE A 23 -25.21 22.07 0.43
N LYS A 24 -24.64 21.72 1.59
CA LYS A 24 -23.70 22.59 2.32
C LYS A 24 -22.44 22.86 1.50
N LYS A 25 -21.87 21.84 0.87
CA LYS A 25 -20.68 21.96 0.02
C LYS A 25 -20.93 22.84 -1.21
N ILE A 26 -22.06 22.65 -1.89
CA ILE A 26 -22.48 23.49 -3.04
C ILE A 26 -22.73 24.92 -2.59
N THR A 27 -23.31 25.13 -1.41
CA THR A 27 -23.56 26.48 -0.84
C THR A 27 -22.23 27.19 -0.51
N GLU A 28 -21.22 26.47 -0.03
CA GLU A 28 -19.90 27.04 0.25
C GLU A 28 -19.13 27.36 -1.05
N VAL A 29 -19.21 26.49 -2.07
CA VAL A 29 -18.65 26.77 -3.41
C VAL A 29 -19.31 27.99 -4.04
N LYS A 30 -20.63 28.17 -3.85
CA LYS A 30 -21.36 29.38 -4.29
C LYS A 30 -20.81 30.66 -3.67
N ARG A 31 -20.40 30.61 -2.39
CA ARG A 31 -19.82 31.75 -1.67
C ARG A 31 -18.46 32.20 -2.25
N LEU A 32 -17.76 31.27 -2.93
CA LEU A 32 -16.42 31.48 -3.46
C LEU A 32 -16.37 31.81 -4.97
N THR A 33 -17.51 31.73 -5.70
CA THR A 33 -17.52 31.97 -7.17
C THR A 33 -18.80 32.67 -7.64
N ASP A 34 -18.69 33.96 -7.93
CA ASP A 34 -19.85 34.83 -8.36
C ASP A 34 -20.39 34.55 -9.78
N ASN A 35 -19.79 33.72 -10.60
CA ASN A 35 -20.13 33.59 -12.02
C ASN A 35 -20.98 32.36 -12.43
N HIS A 36 -21.41 31.49 -11.46
CA HIS A 36 -22.28 30.34 -11.77
C HIS A 36 -23.57 30.28 -10.92
N VAL A 37 -24.03 31.42 -10.44
CA VAL A 37 -25.05 31.53 -9.38
C VAL A 37 -26.41 30.93 -9.76
N VAL A 38 -26.89 31.09 -10.98
CA VAL A 38 -28.28 30.72 -11.36
C VAL A 38 -28.49 29.20 -11.43
N ASN A 39 -27.52 28.47 -11.96
CA ASN A 39 -27.63 27.01 -12.07
C ASN A 39 -27.49 26.31 -10.71
N LEU A 40 -26.62 26.82 -9.84
CA LEU A 40 -26.42 26.27 -8.49
C LEU A 40 -27.62 26.51 -7.57
N GLU A 41 -28.31 27.65 -7.68
CA GLU A 41 -29.53 27.92 -6.93
C GLU A 41 -30.70 27.01 -7.29
N THR A 42 -30.83 26.70 -8.57
CA THR A 42 -31.85 25.77 -9.05
C THR A 42 -31.54 24.35 -8.53
N MET A 43 -30.33 23.90 -8.61
CA MET A 43 -29.89 22.58 -8.15
C MET A 43 -30.02 22.43 -6.61
N ILE A 44 -29.67 23.47 -5.84
CA ILE A 44 -29.89 23.52 -4.37
C ILE A 44 -31.39 23.45 -4.03
N ARG A 45 -32.23 24.12 -4.80
CA ARG A 45 -33.69 24.12 -4.59
C ARG A 45 -34.28 22.74 -4.86
N ASP A 46 -33.89 22.09 -5.94
CA ASP A 46 -34.36 20.76 -6.29
C ASP A 46 -33.93 19.70 -5.28
N LEU A 47 -32.66 19.71 -4.84
CA LEU A 47 -32.13 18.81 -3.81
C LEU A 47 -32.85 19.01 -2.45
N ARG A 48 -33.17 20.27 -2.07
CA ARG A 48 -33.94 20.55 -0.85
C ARG A 48 -35.38 20.03 -0.94
N ARG A 49 -35.98 20.10 -2.14
CA ARG A 49 -37.35 19.60 -2.37
C ARG A 49 -37.40 18.07 -2.28
N GLU A 50 -36.44 17.39 -2.88
CA GLU A 50 -36.31 15.93 -2.81
C GLU A 50 -36.03 15.43 -1.38
N ASN A 51 -35.15 16.09 -0.64
CA ASN A 51 -34.89 15.76 0.76
C ASN A 51 -36.13 15.98 1.63
N GLY A 52 -36.90 17.05 1.37
CA GLY A 52 -38.19 17.30 2.04
C GLY A 52 -39.20 16.18 1.82
N GLN A 53 -39.35 15.71 0.58
CA GLN A 53 -40.24 14.58 0.23
C GLN A 53 -39.80 13.26 0.87
N LEU A 54 -38.52 12.99 0.91
CA LEU A 54 -37.95 11.80 1.57
C LEU A 54 -38.19 11.84 3.09
N ALA A 55 -37.99 12.99 3.74
CA ALA A 55 -38.23 13.19 5.17
C ALA A 55 -39.72 13.02 5.54
N GLU A 56 -40.65 13.56 4.73
CA GLU A 56 -42.08 13.36 4.91
C GLU A 56 -42.50 11.89 4.77
N THR A 57 -41.93 11.17 3.79
CA THR A 57 -42.19 9.74 3.56
C THR A 57 -41.72 8.91 4.76
N LEU A 58 -40.54 9.21 5.29
CA LEU A 58 -40.00 8.54 6.48
C LEU A 58 -40.82 8.83 7.74
N GLN A 59 -41.30 10.05 7.89
CA GLN A 59 -42.15 10.44 9.01
C GLN A 59 -43.54 9.76 8.94
N TYR A 60 -44.09 9.59 7.73
CA TYR A 60 -45.30 8.81 7.50
C TYR A 60 -45.10 7.33 7.90
N LEU A 61 -44.02 6.70 7.45
CA LEU A 61 -43.69 5.32 7.78
C LEU A 61 -43.46 5.13 9.30
N SER A 62 -42.87 6.10 9.98
CA SER A 62 -42.63 6.03 11.44
C SER A 62 -43.90 6.08 12.28
N ARG A 63 -44.91 6.82 11.84
CA ARG A 63 -46.22 6.95 12.57
C ARG A 63 -47.07 5.69 12.54
N HIS A 64 -46.83 4.75 11.62
CA HIS A 64 -47.60 3.51 11.46
C HIS A 64 -46.98 2.30 12.18
N GLN A 65 -45.93 2.49 12.97
CA GLN A 65 -45.14 1.45 13.65
C GLN A 65 -45.93 0.54 14.63
N THR A 66 -47.02 1.01 15.23
CA THR A 66 -47.77 0.22 16.25
C THR A 66 -48.62 -0.89 15.65
N LEU A 67 -49.24 -0.70 14.52
CA LEU A 67 -50.00 -1.74 13.81
C LEU A 67 -49.04 -2.74 13.13
N TYR A 68 -47.96 -2.21 12.59
CA TYR A 68 -46.93 -2.95 11.88
C TYR A 68 -46.14 -3.87 12.81
N SER A 69 -45.81 -3.46 14.04
CA SER A 69 -45.07 -4.30 14.99
C SER A 69 -45.88 -5.55 15.44
N ARG A 70 -47.24 -5.44 15.43
CA ARG A 70 -48.12 -6.61 15.71
C ARG A 70 -48.24 -7.55 14.53
N LEU A 71 -48.38 -7.03 13.31
CA LEU A 71 -48.35 -7.81 12.06
C LEU A 71 -46.99 -8.48 11.83
N ARG A 72 -45.93 -7.79 12.15
CA ARG A 72 -44.53 -8.26 12.12
C ARG A 72 -44.29 -9.47 13.02
N ARG A 73 -44.75 -9.44 14.30
CA ARG A 73 -44.61 -10.57 15.21
C ARG A 73 -45.38 -11.79 14.72
N LYS A 74 -46.58 -11.60 14.20
CA LYS A 74 -47.39 -12.72 13.59
C LYS A 74 -46.73 -13.26 12.34
N ALA A 75 -46.26 -12.40 11.44
CA ALA A 75 -45.56 -12.80 10.22
C ALA A 75 -44.24 -13.53 10.51
N SER A 76 -43.49 -13.06 11.52
CA SER A 76 -42.26 -13.71 11.98
C SER A 76 -42.50 -15.08 12.61
N ALA A 77 -43.58 -15.24 13.38
CA ALA A 77 -43.98 -16.54 13.94
C ALA A 77 -44.37 -17.53 12.85
N VAL A 78 -45.17 -17.12 11.91
CA VAL A 78 -45.60 -17.95 10.73
C VAL A 78 -44.38 -18.29 9.85
N PHE A 79 -43.49 -17.33 9.64
CA PHE A 79 -42.26 -17.54 8.87
C PHE A 79 -41.32 -18.54 9.56
N ASN A 80 -41.11 -18.40 10.87
CA ASN A 80 -40.24 -19.32 11.64
C ASN A 80 -40.84 -20.72 11.77
N ALA A 81 -42.14 -20.84 11.79
CA ALA A 81 -42.85 -22.13 11.76
C ALA A 81 -42.70 -22.82 10.40
N LYS A 82 -42.84 -22.06 9.28
CA LYS A 82 -42.71 -22.59 7.92
C LYS A 82 -41.25 -22.82 7.50
N TYR A 83 -40.35 -22.00 8.00
CA TYR A 83 -38.90 -22.04 7.70
C TYR A 83 -38.11 -22.03 9.01
N PRO A 84 -37.90 -23.16 9.66
CA PRO A 84 -37.13 -23.25 10.91
C PRO A 84 -35.72 -22.64 10.80
N LYS A 85 -35.23 -22.04 11.90
CA LYS A 85 -33.85 -21.54 11.94
C LYS A 85 -32.86 -22.67 11.66
N GLY A 86 -31.96 -22.45 10.66
CA GLY A 86 -30.97 -23.44 10.24
C GLY A 86 -31.42 -24.37 9.10
N SER A 87 -32.70 -24.39 8.71
CA SER A 87 -33.17 -25.24 7.63
C SER A 87 -32.68 -24.76 6.26
N GLY A 88 -32.40 -25.70 5.34
CA GLY A 88 -32.07 -25.40 3.94
C GLY A 88 -33.14 -24.58 3.23
N GLU A 89 -34.44 -24.83 3.53
CA GLU A 89 -35.58 -24.08 2.98
C GLU A 89 -35.57 -22.61 3.41
N ARG A 90 -35.13 -22.30 4.66
CA ARG A 90 -34.96 -20.92 5.13
C ARG A 90 -33.81 -20.25 4.41
N LYS A 91 -32.67 -20.92 4.21
CA LYS A 91 -31.53 -20.43 3.47
C LYS A 91 -31.93 -20.09 2.03
N ARG A 92 -32.62 -21.01 1.32
CA ARG A 92 -33.14 -20.79 -0.03
C ARG A 92 -34.08 -19.59 -0.12
N PHE A 93 -34.99 -19.44 0.84
CA PHE A 93 -35.95 -18.34 0.86
C PHE A 93 -35.26 -17.00 1.08
N LEU A 94 -34.31 -16.90 2.05
CA LEU A 94 -33.56 -15.68 2.34
C LEU A 94 -32.67 -15.28 1.16
N PHE A 95 -32.08 -16.26 0.48
CA PHE A 95 -31.27 -16.02 -0.71
C PHE A 95 -32.13 -15.48 -1.88
N ARG A 96 -33.30 -15.99 -2.11
CA ARG A 96 -34.24 -15.45 -3.12
C ARG A 96 -34.70 -14.03 -2.78
N LEU A 97 -34.86 -13.74 -1.51
CA LEU A 97 -35.16 -12.39 -1.05
C LEU A 97 -33.98 -11.41 -1.26
N ASP A 98 -32.75 -11.87 -1.05
CA ASP A 98 -31.54 -11.09 -1.32
C ASP A 98 -31.37 -10.81 -2.82
N ALA A 99 -31.75 -11.78 -3.68
CA ALA A 99 -31.79 -11.62 -5.13
C ALA A 99 -32.69 -10.46 -5.61
N ILE A 100 -33.82 -10.28 -4.93
CA ILE A 100 -34.77 -9.21 -5.24
C ILE A 100 -34.24 -7.85 -4.76
N ARG A 101 -33.50 -7.83 -3.68
CA ARG A 101 -32.96 -6.59 -3.05
C ARG A 101 -31.67 -6.09 -3.69
N HIS A 102 -30.83 -7.01 -4.14
CA HIS A 102 -29.49 -6.70 -4.68
C HIS A 102 -29.27 -7.39 -6.03
N PRO A 103 -30.05 -7.04 -7.09
CA PRO A 103 -30.07 -7.78 -8.34
C PRO A 103 -28.72 -7.83 -9.06
N ILE A 104 -27.90 -6.79 -8.95
CA ILE A 104 -26.57 -6.75 -9.60
C ILE A 104 -25.58 -7.67 -8.89
N ARG A 105 -25.53 -7.62 -7.55
CA ARG A 105 -24.70 -8.50 -6.73
C ARG A 105 -25.11 -9.96 -6.88
N HIS A 106 -26.40 -10.22 -6.83
CA HIS A 106 -26.97 -11.54 -6.98
C HIS A 106 -26.70 -12.13 -8.37
N ARG A 107 -26.79 -11.31 -9.44
CA ARG A 107 -26.50 -11.73 -10.81
C ARG A 107 -25.05 -12.16 -11.00
N LYS A 108 -24.08 -11.49 -10.35
CA LYS A 108 -22.68 -11.92 -10.32
C LYS A 108 -22.50 -13.24 -9.56
N LEU A 109 -23.16 -13.41 -8.41
CA LEU A 109 -23.09 -14.63 -7.61
C LEU A 109 -23.71 -15.83 -8.33
N VAL A 110 -24.89 -15.66 -8.97
CA VAL A 110 -25.65 -16.72 -9.69
C VAL A 110 -25.05 -17.00 -11.06
N SER A 111 -24.19 -16.14 -11.60
CA SER A 111 -23.49 -16.42 -12.86
C SER A 111 -22.41 -17.48 -12.72
N THR A 112 -21.99 -17.82 -11.50
CA THR A 112 -21.01 -18.88 -11.24
C THR A 112 -21.74 -20.18 -10.83
N PRO A 113 -21.22 -21.38 -11.20
CA PRO A 113 -21.76 -22.65 -10.74
C PRO A 113 -21.83 -22.77 -9.21
N GLU A 114 -20.79 -22.24 -8.51
CA GLU A 114 -20.70 -22.22 -7.05
C GLU A 114 -21.79 -21.36 -6.40
N GLY A 115 -22.09 -20.20 -6.99
CA GLY A 115 -23.17 -19.31 -6.53
C GLY A 115 -24.54 -19.96 -6.67
N ARG A 116 -24.76 -20.72 -7.72
CA ARG A 116 -26.02 -21.52 -7.93
C ARG A 116 -26.12 -22.63 -6.89
N ASN A 117 -25.05 -23.33 -6.61
CA ASN A 117 -25.01 -24.41 -5.64
C ASN A 117 -25.17 -23.97 -4.18
N LEU A 118 -24.75 -22.74 -3.86
CA LEU A 118 -25.05 -22.08 -2.57
C LEU A 118 -26.57 -21.91 -2.34
N ILE A 119 -27.36 -21.81 -3.42
CA ILE A 119 -28.83 -21.68 -3.36
C ILE A 119 -29.48 -23.01 -2.95
N ASP A 120 -28.98 -24.09 -3.47
CA ASP A 120 -29.61 -25.43 -3.31
C ASP A 120 -29.03 -26.19 -2.13
N GLY A 121 -27.91 -25.70 -1.52
CA GLY A 121 -27.28 -26.31 -0.35
C GLY A 121 -26.53 -27.60 -0.66
N GLU A 122 -26.41 -27.96 -1.93
CA GLU A 122 -25.65 -29.10 -2.42
C GLU A 122 -24.77 -28.67 -3.58
N PHE A 123 -23.47 -28.92 -3.44
CA PHE A 123 -22.51 -28.81 -4.53
C PHE A 123 -22.63 -30.02 -5.42
N ALA A 124 -23.27 -29.88 -6.58
CA ALA A 124 -23.38 -30.96 -7.54
C ALA A 124 -22.15 -30.98 -8.44
N ILE A 125 -21.19 -31.87 -8.17
CA ILE A 125 -19.97 -32.04 -8.98
C ILE A 125 -20.30 -32.19 -10.48
N GLY A 126 -21.45 -32.77 -10.81
CA GLY A 126 -21.89 -32.99 -12.19
C GLY A 126 -22.05 -31.71 -13.00
N ASP A 127 -22.34 -30.57 -12.39
CA ASP A 127 -22.47 -29.29 -13.09
C ASP A 127 -21.13 -28.70 -13.40
N ILE A 128 -20.20 -28.65 -12.41
CA ILE A 128 -18.83 -28.16 -12.57
C ILE A 128 -18.04 -29.07 -13.54
N TYR A 129 -18.22 -30.40 -13.43
CA TYR A 129 -17.58 -31.37 -14.30
C TYR A 129 -18.02 -31.26 -15.77
N ARG A 130 -19.29 -30.92 -16.02
CA ARG A 130 -19.77 -30.68 -17.39
C ARG A 130 -19.11 -29.47 -18.05
N GLU A 131 -18.73 -28.49 -17.25
CA GLU A 131 -18.09 -27.27 -17.73
C GLU A 131 -16.56 -27.47 -18.00
N HIS A 132 -15.84 -28.12 -17.08
CA HIS A 132 -14.38 -28.24 -17.13
C HIS A 132 -13.87 -29.64 -17.56
N GLY A 133 -14.68 -30.70 -17.45
CA GLY A 133 -14.29 -32.06 -17.81
C GLY A 133 -13.22 -32.65 -16.88
N LYS A 134 -12.39 -33.55 -17.37
CA LYS A 134 -11.26 -34.10 -16.63
C LYS A 134 -10.13 -33.09 -16.60
N LEU A 135 -9.69 -32.70 -15.41
CA LEU A 135 -8.62 -31.75 -15.21
C LEU A 135 -7.26 -32.41 -15.50
N SER A 136 -6.33 -31.68 -16.11
CA SER A 136 -4.96 -32.14 -16.34
C SER A 136 -3.96 -31.14 -15.78
N PHE A 137 -3.21 -31.56 -14.75
CA PHE A 137 -2.22 -30.72 -14.09
C PHE A 137 -0.86 -30.86 -14.75
N PRO A 138 -0.13 -29.74 -14.95
CA PRO A 138 1.22 -29.77 -15.49
C PRO A 138 2.15 -30.54 -14.54
N GLN A 139 3.16 -31.19 -15.12
CA GLN A 139 4.17 -31.92 -14.37
C GLN A 139 5.52 -31.19 -14.50
N PHE A 140 6.15 -30.94 -13.36
CA PHE A 140 7.46 -30.31 -13.29
C PHE A 140 8.44 -31.22 -12.56
N ASP A 141 9.66 -31.38 -13.10
CA ASP A 141 10.71 -32.16 -12.45
C ASP A 141 11.14 -31.56 -11.12
N ALA A 142 11.24 -30.23 -11.06
CA ALA A 142 11.55 -29.46 -9.87
C ALA A 142 10.45 -28.40 -9.63
N PRO A 143 9.33 -28.76 -8.98
CA PRO A 143 8.30 -27.78 -8.66
C PRO A 143 8.81 -26.80 -7.62
N ARG A 144 8.47 -25.53 -7.79
CA ARG A 144 8.81 -24.49 -6.80
C ARG A 144 7.92 -24.58 -5.57
N VAL A 145 6.64 -24.92 -5.77
CA VAL A 145 5.65 -25.01 -4.69
C VAL A 145 4.98 -26.36 -4.69
N SER A 146 4.87 -26.98 -3.52
CA SER A 146 3.98 -28.13 -3.30
C SER A 146 2.69 -27.63 -2.66
N ILE A 147 1.58 -27.66 -3.41
CA ILE A 147 0.24 -27.30 -2.92
C ILE A 147 -0.37 -28.52 -2.27
N ILE A 148 -0.54 -28.49 -0.94
CA ILE A 148 -1.07 -29.58 -0.14
C ILE A 148 -2.52 -29.31 0.20
N ILE A 149 -3.42 -30.18 -0.28
CA ILE A 149 -4.86 -30.03 -0.09
C ILE A 149 -5.37 -31.17 0.79
N PRO A 150 -5.58 -30.93 2.10
CA PRO A 150 -6.23 -31.90 2.98
C PRO A 150 -7.70 -32.06 2.60
N CYS A 151 -8.16 -33.29 2.44
CA CYS A 151 -9.56 -33.55 2.14
C CYS A 151 -10.10 -34.76 2.91
N TYR A 152 -11.35 -34.65 3.30
CA TYR A 152 -12.18 -35.73 3.85
C TYR A 152 -13.59 -35.57 3.28
N ASN A 153 -13.93 -36.39 2.27
CA ASN A 153 -15.16 -36.24 1.52
C ASN A 153 -15.25 -34.88 0.77
N GLN A 154 -16.44 -34.44 0.38
CA GLN A 154 -16.71 -33.15 -0.25
C GLN A 154 -16.03 -32.98 -1.62
N ILE A 155 -16.12 -34.02 -2.49
CA ILE A 155 -15.47 -34.04 -3.80
C ILE A 155 -15.77 -32.79 -4.64
N ALA A 156 -16.97 -32.22 -4.56
CA ALA A 156 -17.38 -31.08 -5.37
C ALA A 156 -16.58 -29.81 -4.99
N TYR A 157 -16.31 -29.61 -3.71
CA TYR A 157 -15.46 -28.50 -3.25
C TYR A 157 -14.01 -28.73 -3.65
N THR A 158 -13.49 -29.95 -3.41
CA THR A 158 -12.14 -30.31 -3.84
C THR A 158 -11.94 -30.10 -5.34
N TYR A 159 -12.90 -30.51 -6.15
CA TYR A 159 -12.83 -30.32 -7.60
C TYR A 159 -12.88 -28.83 -7.99
N ALA A 160 -13.75 -28.02 -7.37
CA ALA A 160 -13.82 -26.58 -7.62
C ALA A 160 -12.54 -25.85 -7.18
N CYS A 161 -11.93 -26.27 -6.07
CA CYS A 161 -10.62 -25.77 -5.64
C CYS A 161 -9.54 -26.07 -6.70
N LEU A 162 -9.48 -27.29 -7.20
CA LEU A 162 -8.56 -27.73 -8.25
C LEU A 162 -8.73 -26.94 -9.56
N VAL A 163 -9.98 -26.68 -9.98
CA VAL A 163 -10.26 -25.80 -11.13
C VAL A 163 -9.65 -24.42 -10.92
N SER A 164 -9.88 -23.80 -9.76
CA SER A 164 -9.36 -22.46 -9.48
C SER A 164 -7.82 -22.41 -9.47
N ILE A 165 -7.15 -23.47 -9.03
CA ILE A 165 -5.68 -23.56 -9.08
C ILE A 165 -5.19 -23.56 -10.53
N LEU A 166 -5.79 -24.36 -11.41
CA LEU A 166 -5.41 -24.40 -12.83
C LEU A 166 -5.63 -23.06 -13.53
N GLU A 167 -6.73 -22.37 -13.19
CA GLU A 167 -7.07 -21.07 -13.80
C GLU A 167 -6.12 -19.95 -13.37
N HIS A 168 -5.59 -20.01 -12.15
CA HIS A 168 -4.88 -18.87 -11.52
C HIS A 168 -3.41 -19.12 -11.22
N THR A 169 -2.81 -20.21 -11.75
CA THR A 169 -1.38 -20.53 -11.52
C THR A 169 -0.63 -20.82 -12.83
N PRO A 170 -0.71 -19.97 -13.86
CA PRO A 170 -0.11 -20.29 -15.17
C PRO A 170 1.42 -20.22 -15.19
N ASP A 171 2.04 -19.33 -14.40
CA ASP A 171 3.45 -18.93 -14.53
C ASP A 171 4.37 -19.46 -13.43
N ILE A 172 3.87 -20.36 -12.57
CA ILE A 172 4.63 -20.91 -11.44
C ILE A 172 4.73 -22.42 -11.61
N SER A 173 5.94 -22.99 -11.41
CA SER A 173 6.09 -24.44 -11.36
C SER A 173 5.60 -24.99 -10.02
N TYR A 174 4.62 -25.88 -10.05
CA TYR A 174 4.03 -26.44 -8.83
C TYR A 174 3.63 -27.90 -9.00
N GLU A 175 3.44 -28.57 -7.89
CA GLU A 175 2.75 -29.87 -7.81
C GLU A 175 1.57 -29.75 -6.85
N VAL A 176 0.56 -30.60 -7.07
CA VAL A 176 -0.59 -30.67 -6.16
C VAL A 176 -0.61 -32.04 -5.49
N ILE A 177 -0.64 -32.01 -4.14
CA ILE A 177 -0.70 -33.21 -3.29
C ILE A 177 -2.06 -33.23 -2.58
N ILE A 178 -2.88 -34.19 -2.91
CA ILE A 178 -4.18 -34.41 -2.26
C ILE A 178 -3.96 -35.32 -1.06
N ALA A 179 -4.14 -34.79 0.14
CA ALA A 179 -4.07 -35.52 1.40
C ALA A 179 -5.45 -36.08 1.75
N ASP A 180 -5.78 -37.27 1.23
CA ASP A 180 -7.09 -37.90 1.42
C ASP A 180 -7.15 -38.73 2.69
N ASP A 181 -7.89 -38.24 3.69
CA ASP A 181 -8.04 -38.86 5.00
C ASP A 181 -9.18 -39.89 5.03
N VAL A 182 -9.10 -40.90 4.15
CA VAL A 182 -10.04 -42.04 4.03
C VAL A 182 -11.44 -41.57 3.61
N SER A 183 -11.55 -40.72 2.60
CA SER A 183 -12.84 -40.31 2.02
C SER A 183 -13.68 -41.49 1.58
N THR A 184 -14.99 -41.41 1.81
CA THR A 184 -15.98 -42.46 1.50
C THR A 184 -16.86 -42.12 0.32
N ASP A 185 -16.93 -40.84 -0.03
CA ASP A 185 -17.65 -40.33 -1.20
C ASP A 185 -16.84 -40.48 -2.52
N ALA A 186 -17.19 -39.76 -3.57
CA ALA A 186 -16.52 -39.82 -4.85
C ALA A 186 -15.06 -39.28 -4.80
N THR A 187 -14.60 -38.62 -3.73
CA THR A 187 -13.21 -38.20 -3.51
C THR A 187 -12.24 -39.37 -3.61
N LYS A 188 -12.64 -40.56 -3.15
CA LYS A 188 -11.84 -41.80 -3.31
C LYS A 188 -11.50 -42.15 -4.75
N ARG A 189 -12.22 -41.58 -5.71
CA ARG A 189 -12.04 -41.75 -7.15
C ARG A 189 -11.60 -40.48 -7.84
N LEU A 190 -10.91 -39.60 -7.14
CA LEU A 190 -10.48 -38.30 -7.67
C LEU A 190 -9.65 -38.44 -8.97
N ALA A 191 -8.89 -39.54 -9.13
CA ALA A 191 -8.14 -39.83 -10.35
C ALA A 191 -9.03 -39.96 -11.61
N ASP A 192 -10.31 -40.23 -11.45
CA ASP A 192 -11.28 -40.26 -12.58
C ASP A 192 -11.58 -38.82 -13.07
N PHE A 193 -11.44 -37.82 -12.19
CA PHE A 193 -11.80 -36.43 -12.42
C PHE A 193 -10.61 -35.52 -12.68
N ALA A 194 -9.41 -35.89 -12.22
CA ALA A 194 -8.21 -35.13 -12.40
C ALA A 194 -6.97 -36.01 -12.51
N GLU A 195 -6.01 -35.62 -13.33
CA GLU A 195 -4.73 -36.29 -13.51
C GLU A 195 -3.56 -35.32 -13.28
N GLY A 196 -2.37 -35.88 -13.10
CA GLY A 196 -1.20 -35.08 -12.77
C GLY A 196 -1.11 -34.69 -11.29
N LEU A 197 -1.93 -35.30 -10.42
CA LEU A 197 -1.92 -35.10 -8.97
C LEU A 197 -1.13 -36.19 -8.25
N VAL A 198 -0.53 -35.84 -7.12
CA VAL A 198 -0.02 -36.81 -6.12
C VAL A 198 -1.14 -37.08 -5.13
N ILE A 199 -1.66 -38.30 -5.09
CA ILE A 199 -2.70 -38.68 -4.12
C ILE A 199 -2.07 -39.40 -2.95
N ALA A 200 -2.08 -38.76 -1.79
CA ALA A 200 -1.61 -39.31 -0.50
C ALA A 200 -2.84 -39.74 0.32
N ARG A 201 -3.27 -40.99 0.16
CA ARG A 201 -4.41 -41.55 0.89
C ARG A 201 -3.95 -42.29 2.13
N ASN A 202 -4.56 -41.98 3.27
CA ASN A 202 -4.34 -42.67 4.53
C ASN A 202 -5.07 -44.04 4.57
N GLU A 203 -4.59 -44.95 5.39
CA GLU A 203 -5.26 -46.23 5.65
C GLU A 203 -6.36 -46.11 6.71
N THR A 204 -6.17 -45.20 7.64
CA THR A 204 -7.13 -44.88 8.73
C THR A 204 -7.23 -43.36 8.86
N ASN A 205 -8.37 -42.86 9.34
CA ASN A 205 -8.58 -41.42 9.54
C ASN A 205 -7.58 -40.89 10.58
N GLN A 206 -6.73 -39.96 10.18
CA GLN A 206 -5.65 -39.36 10.98
C GLN A 206 -6.03 -38.00 11.56
N GLY A 207 -7.11 -37.40 11.09
CA GLY A 207 -7.45 -36.01 11.37
C GLY A 207 -6.57 -35.03 10.56
N PHE A 208 -6.98 -33.75 10.55
CA PHE A 208 -6.39 -32.71 9.72
C PHE A 208 -4.84 -32.64 9.81
N LEU A 209 -4.35 -32.53 11.01
CA LEU A 209 -2.95 -32.28 11.37
C LEU A 209 -1.99 -33.35 10.88
N LYS A 210 -2.26 -34.62 11.26
CA LYS A 210 -1.42 -35.75 10.85
C LYS A 210 -1.53 -36.03 9.35
N ASN A 211 -2.70 -35.82 8.77
CA ASN A 211 -2.93 -35.94 7.34
C ASN A 211 -2.05 -34.94 6.56
N CYS A 212 -2.00 -33.68 6.99
CA CYS A 212 -1.13 -32.65 6.41
C CYS A 212 0.37 -33.02 6.56
N ASN A 213 0.80 -33.47 7.74
CA ASN A 213 2.19 -33.86 7.98
C ASN A 213 2.63 -35.02 7.09
N GLN A 214 1.77 -36.04 6.90
CA GLN A 214 2.08 -37.18 6.02
C GLN A 214 2.15 -36.78 4.54
N ALA A 215 1.28 -35.88 4.11
CA ALA A 215 1.29 -35.36 2.74
C ALA A 215 2.53 -34.48 2.48
N ALA A 216 2.91 -33.64 3.44
CA ALA A 216 4.09 -32.80 3.35
C ALA A 216 5.39 -33.61 3.19
N ALA A 217 5.45 -34.82 3.75
CA ALA A 217 6.60 -35.72 3.58
C ALA A 217 6.79 -36.19 2.12
N LYS A 218 5.80 -36.03 1.22
CA LYS A 218 5.88 -36.34 -0.21
C LYS A 218 6.21 -35.11 -1.06
N ALA A 219 6.26 -33.93 -0.47
CA ALA A 219 6.49 -32.67 -1.15
C ALA A 219 7.93 -32.54 -1.66
N ARG A 220 8.08 -31.96 -2.86
CA ARG A 220 9.38 -31.71 -3.53
C ARG A 220 9.67 -30.23 -3.71
N GLY A 221 8.67 -29.37 -3.49
CA GLY A 221 8.78 -27.93 -3.66
C GLY A 221 9.69 -27.27 -2.64
N GLU A 222 10.24 -26.12 -3.01
CA GLU A 222 10.98 -25.22 -2.11
C GLU A 222 10.07 -24.65 -1.02
N PHE A 223 8.81 -24.45 -1.36
CA PHE A 223 7.76 -23.98 -0.47
C PHE A 223 6.62 -24.98 -0.38
N LEU A 224 5.99 -25.04 0.80
CA LEU A 224 4.76 -25.78 1.02
C LEU A 224 3.60 -24.80 1.12
N PHE A 225 2.57 -24.98 0.31
CA PHE A 225 1.34 -24.21 0.41
C PHE A 225 0.20 -25.08 0.87
N PHE A 226 -0.20 -24.95 2.15
CA PHE A 226 -1.37 -25.62 2.68
C PHE A 226 -2.62 -24.85 2.27
N LEU A 227 -3.55 -25.55 1.64
CA LEU A 227 -4.78 -24.96 1.09
C LEU A 227 -5.96 -25.88 1.38
N ASN A 228 -6.95 -25.40 2.12
CA ASN A 228 -8.15 -26.18 2.38
C ASN A 228 -8.92 -26.54 1.09
N ASN A 229 -9.51 -27.72 1.06
CA ASN A 229 -10.26 -28.20 -0.09
C ASN A 229 -11.56 -27.41 -0.36
N ASP A 230 -12.10 -26.73 0.64
CA ASP A 230 -13.27 -25.85 0.55
C ASP A 230 -12.89 -24.38 0.31
N THR A 231 -11.88 -24.18 -0.55
CA THR A 231 -11.41 -22.86 -0.97
C THR A 231 -11.51 -22.67 -2.48
N LYS A 232 -11.47 -21.40 -2.90
CA LYS A 232 -11.27 -20.98 -4.28
C LYS A 232 -10.20 -19.90 -4.30
N VAL A 233 -9.11 -20.15 -5.01
CA VAL A 233 -8.04 -19.16 -5.17
C VAL A 233 -8.40 -18.15 -6.25
N THR A 234 -7.77 -16.97 -6.21
CA THR A 234 -7.97 -15.87 -7.17
C THR A 234 -6.69 -15.52 -7.88
N GLU A 235 -6.76 -14.68 -8.91
CA GLU A 235 -5.59 -14.22 -9.66
C GLU A 235 -4.49 -13.68 -8.74
N GLY A 236 -3.26 -14.11 -8.98
CA GLY A 236 -2.08 -13.66 -8.24
C GLY A 236 -1.93 -14.21 -6.82
N TYR A 237 -2.83 -15.07 -6.34
CA TYR A 237 -2.80 -15.55 -4.95
C TYR A 237 -1.44 -16.09 -4.52
N LEU A 238 -0.79 -16.87 -5.36
CA LEU A 238 0.48 -17.52 -5.05
C LEU A 238 1.68 -16.63 -5.36
N SER A 239 1.63 -15.89 -6.47
CA SER A 239 2.74 -15.02 -6.89
C SER A 239 3.01 -13.90 -5.88
N TRP A 240 1.98 -13.33 -5.25
CA TRP A 240 2.14 -12.33 -4.21
C TRP A 240 2.74 -12.89 -2.91
N LEU A 241 2.42 -14.14 -2.54
CA LEU A 241 3.04 -14.81 -1.40
C LEU A 241 4.52 -15.09 -1.67
N LEU A 242 4.83 -15.65 -2.83
CA LEU A 242 6.20 -15.97 -3.25
C LEU A 242 7.05 -14.70 -3.36
N LYS A 243 6.50 -13.60 -3.88
CA LYS A 243 7.22 -12.33 -3.96
C LYS A 243 7.75 -11.88 -2.60
N LEU A 244 6.94 -11.95 -1.53
CA LEU A 244 7.41 -11.61 -0.18
C LEU A 244 8.51 -12.56 0.30
N MET A 245 8.39 -13.86 0.03
CA MET A 245 9.40 -14.86 0.40
C MET A 245 10.72 -14.66 -0.32
N ASP A 246 10.69 -14.17 -1.57
CA ASP A 246 11.88 -13.90 -2.37
C ASP A 246 12.58 -12.60 -1.94
N GLU A 247 11.79 -11.55 -1.66
CA GLU A 247 12.30 -10.23 -1.32
C GLU A 247 12.86 -10.17 0.10
N ASP A 248 12.33 -11.00 1.03
CA ASP A 248 12.79 -11.02 2.42
C ASP A 248 13.05 -12.44 2.93
N PRO A 249 14.33 -12.87 2.98
CA PRO A 249 14.71 -14.17 3.56
C PRO A 249 14.33 -14.35 5.03
N GLY A 250 14.09 -13.28 5.77
CA GLY A 250 13.63 -13.32 7.15
C GLY A 250 12.18 -13.73 7.33
N ILE A 251 11.40 -13.83 6.23
CA ILE A 251 10.04 -14.34 6.26
C ILE A 251 10.05 -15.86 6.17
N GLY A 252 9.52 -16.53 7.21
CA GLY A 252 9.40 -18.01 7.24
C GLY A 252 8.04 -18.49 6.75
N MET A 253 6.99 -17.73 7.03
CA MET A 253 5.60 -18.08 6.69
C MET A 253 4.81 -16.86 6.23
N THR A 254 4.02 -17.02 5.16
CA THR A 254 3.06 -16.02 4.68
C THR A 254 1.67 -16.61 4.56
N GLY A 255 0.65 -15.76 4.66
CA GLY A 255 -0.74 -16.19 4.52
C GLY A 255 -1.60 -15.21 3.74
N SER A 256 -2.69 -15.74 3.20
CA SER A 256 -3.62 -15.03 2.33
C SER A 256 -4.69 -14.27 3.10
N LYS A 257 -5.26 -13.23 2.48
CA LYS A 257 -6.54 -12.64 2.87
C LYS A 257 -7.66 -13.65 2.60
N LEU A 258 -8.38 -14.04 3.65
CA LEU A 258 -9.53 -14.92 3.49
C LEU A 258 -10.82 -14.10 3.39
N VAL A 259 -11.64 -14.42 2.42
CA VAL A 259 -12.96 -13.80 2.22
C VAL A 259 -14.04 -14.86 2.14
N TYR A 260 -15.22 -14.52 2.63
CA TYR A 260 -16.38 -15.39 2.48
C TYR A 260 -16.94 -15.34 1.04
N PRO A 261 -17.69 -16.35 0.59
CA PRO A 261 -18.33 -16.35 -0.72
C PRO A 261 -19.29 -15.17 -0.94
N ASP A 262 -19.80 -14.56 0.12
CA ASP A 262 -20.65 -13.36 0.06
C ASP A 262 -19.85 -12.06 -0.08
N GLY A 263 -18.52 -12.14 -0.13
CA GLY A 263 -17.60 -11.04 -0.32
C GLY A 263 -17.19 -10.31 0.96
N ARG A 264 -17.66 -10.72 2.14
CA ARG A 264 -17.19 -10.17 3.41
C ARG A 264 -15.84 -10.77 3.80
N LEU A 265 -15.07 -9.99 4.56
CA LEU A 265 -13.79 -10.44 5.10
C LEU A 265 -14.00 -11.60 6.09
N GLN A 266 -13.20 -12.64 5.97
CA GLN A 266 -13.11 -13.69 6.98
C GLN A 266 -11.92 -13.46 7.90
N GLU A 267 -10.75 -13.16 7.33
CA GLU A 267 -9.53 -12.92 8.07
C GLU A 267 -8.55 -12.04 7.27
N ALA A 268 -7.97 -11.05 7.93
CA ALA A 268 -6.83 -10.25 7.45
C ALA A 268 -5.65 -10.38 8.43
N GLY A 269 -5.21 -11.61 8.65
CA GLY A 269 -4.29 -12.02 9.70
C GLY A 269 -4.96 -12.30 11.03
N GLY A 270 -4.29 -13.03 11.90
CA GLY A 270 -4.78 -13.44 13.22
C GLY A 270 -4.07 -12.71 14.34
N ILE A 271 -4.81 -12.44 15.42
CA ILE A 271 -4.29 -11.89 16.68
C ILE A 271 -4.38 -12.97 17.75
N ILE A 272 -3.30 -13.21 18.49
CA ILE A 272 -3.28 -14.06 19.69
C ILE A 272 -3.06 -13.15 20.89
N TRP A 273 -3.99 -13.20 21.83
CA TRP A 273 -3.92 -12.44 23.06
C TRP A 273 -3.12 -13.20 24.14
N SER A 274 -2.74 -12.51 25.23
CA SER A 274 -1.95 -13.08 26.32
C SER A 274 -2.63 -14.26 27.06
N ASP A 275 -3.95 -14.37 26.94
CA ASP A 275 -4.74 -15.49 27.45
C ASP A 275 -4.82 -16.71 26.50
N ALA A 276 -4.09 -16.64 25.37
CA ALA A 276 -4.08 -17.59 24.26
C ALA A 276 -5.37 -17.58 23.40
N SER A 277 -6.31 -16.68 23.63
CA SER A 277 -7.46 -16.53 22.75
C SER A 277 -7.04 -15.95 21.38
N GLY A 278 -7.59 -16.48 20.30
CA GLY A 278 -7.30 -16.07 18.92
C GLY A 278 -8.46 -15.33 18.27
N TRP A 279 -8.15 -14.25 17.55
CA TRP A 279 -9.11 -13.49 16.76
C TRP A 279 -8.73 -13.50 15.29
N ASN A 280 -9.67 -13.84 14.42
CA ASN A 280 -9.57 -13.59 12.99
C ASN A 280 -9.85 -12.09 12.76
N TYR A 281 -8.79 -11.31 12.53
CA TYR A 281 -8.91 -9.85 12.42
C TYR A 281 -9.76 -9.44 11.23
N GLY A 282 -10.72 -8.56 11.48
CA GLY A 282 -11.63 -8.00 10.46
C GLY A 282 -12.81 -8.90 10.07
N ARG A 283 -13.09 -9.98 10.84
CA ARG A 283 -14.17 -10.93 10.52
C ARG A 283 -15.51 -10.24 10.30
N LEU A 284 -16.16 -10.55 9.16
CA LEU A 284 -17.46 -10.05 8.68
C LEU A 284 -17.46 -8.56 8.25
N GLN A 285 -16.31 -7.90 8.22
CA GLN A 285 -16.16 -6.51 7.78
C GLN A 285 -15.97 -6.43 6.25
N ASP A 286 -15.88 -5.20 5.75
CA ASP A 286 -15.59 -4.91 4.34
C ASP A 286 -14.09 -5.13 4.05
N PRO A 287 -13.72 -6.09 3.17
CA PRO A 287 -12.32 -6.39 2.86
C PRO A 287 -11.57 -5.26 2.15
N SER A 288 -12.27 -4.23 1.68
CA SER A 288 -11.67 -3.10 0.97
C SER A 288 -11.14 -1.98 1.89
N LEU A 289 -11.44 -2.04 3.20
CA LEU A 289 -10.99 -1.04 4.14
C LEU A 289 -9.44 -1.00 4.23
N PRO A 290 -8.84 0.20 4.36
CA PRO A 290 -7.38 0.38 4.39
C PRO A 290 -6.64 -0.54 5.35
N GLU A 291 -7.14 -0.72 6.54
CA GLU A 291 -6.56 -1.52 7.62
C GLU A 291 -6.39 -3.02 7.30
N PHE A 292 -7.04 -3.50 6.22
CA PHE A 292 -6.94 -4.86 5.72
C PHE A 292 -6.11 -4.97 4.43
N ASN A 293 -5.52 -3.87 3.94
CA ASN A 293 -4.93 -3.80 2.61
C ASN A 293 -3.45 -3.40 2.60
N TYR A 294 -2.67 -3.77 3.61
CA TYR A 294 -1.21 -3.62 3.64
C TYR A 294 -0.54 -4.87 4.21
N VAL A 295 0.70 -5.13 3.81
CA VAL A 295 1.54 -6.21 4.34
C VAL A 295 1.87 -5.93 5.79
N LYS A 296 1.76 -6.93 6.67
CA LYS A 296 2.03 -6.75 8.10
C LYS A 296 2.44 -8.04 8.78
N ASP A 297 3.25 -7.91 9.83
CA ASP A 297 3.51 -9.00 10.76
C ASP A 297 2.23 -9.34 11.53
N VAL A 298 1.94 -10.62 11.69
CA VAL A 298 0.76 -11.10 12.40
C VAL A 298 1.11 -12.20 13.41
N ASP A 299 0.22 -12.43 14.36
CA ASP A 299 0.47 -13.49 15.34
C ASP A 299 0.32 -14.87 14.75
N TYR A 300 -0.66 -15.08 13.88
CA TYR A 300 -0.85 -16.32 13.12
C TYR A 300 -1.59 -16.05 11.82
N MET A 301 -1.62 -17.06 10.95
CA MET A 301 -2.43 -17.12 9.75
C MET A 301 -3.24 -18.41 9.80
N SER A 302 -4.51 -18.36 9.38
CA SER A 302 -5.37 -19.54 9.31
C SER A 302 -4.77 -20.61 8.40
N GLY A 303 -4.73 -21.85 8.89
CA GLY A 303 -4.29 -23.01 8.12
C GLY A 303 -5.05 -23.27 6.83
N ALA A 304 -6.08 -22.46 6.53
CA ALA A 304 -6.83 -22.55 5.26
C ALA A 304 -6.04 -22.14 4.04
N ALA A 305 -5.04 -21.22 4.18
CA ALA A 305 -4.19 -20.77 3.07
C ALA A 305 -2.87 -20.18 3.58
N ILE A 306 -1.87 -21.01 3.85
CA ILE A 306 -0.53 -20.62 4.34
C ILE A 306 0.58 -21.18 3.47
N LEU A 307 1.60 -20.35 3.20
CA LEU A 307 2.84 -20.71 2.53
C LEU A 307 3.99 -20.67 3.53
N ILE A 308 4.79 -21.73 3.59
CA ILE A 308 5.95 -21.86 4.49
C ILE A 308 7.17 -22.38 3.73
N ARG A 309 8.37 -21.97 4.13
CA ARG A 309 9.61 -22.55 3.61
C ARG A 309 9.71 -24.03 3.96
N HIS A 310 9.98 -24.88 2.98
CA HIS A 310 9.98 -26.32 3.18
C HIS A 310 11.10 -26.77 4.16
N GLU A 311 12.28 -26.16 4.08
CA GLU A 311 13.35 -26.49 5.03
C GLU A 311 12.97 -26.10 6.47
N LEU A 312 12.38 -24.91 6.66
CA LEU A 312 11.89 -24.50 7.99
C LEU A 312 10.79 -25.44 8.51
N TRP A 313 9.89 -25.89 7.63
CA TRP A 313 8.88 -26.89 7.99
C TRP A 313 9.51 -28.19 8.51
N LYS A 314 10.61 -28.65 7.86
CA LYS A 314 11.36 -29.85 8.30
C LYS A 314 12.06 -29.64 9.65
N GLU A 315 12.67 -28.48 9.84
CA GLU A 315 13.33 -28.11 11.09
C GLU A 315 12.35 -28.10 12.27
N ILE A 316 11.16 -27.50 12.06
CA ILE A 316 10.07 -27.45 13.05
C ILE A 316 9.50 -28.86 13.31
N GLY A 317 9.53 -29.74 12.33
CA GLY A 317 8.94 -31.09 12.38
C GLY A 317 7.46 -31.14 12.02
N GLY A 318 6.95 -30.11 11.35
CA GLY A 318 5.57 -30.00 10.91
C GLY A 318 4.60 -29.52 11.97
N PHE A 319 3.31 -29.75 11.78
CA PHE A 319 2.30 -29.46 12.81
C PHE A 319 2.49 -30.34 14.03
N ASP A 320 2.47 -29.76 15.21
CA ASP A 320 2.65 -30.48 16.46
C ASP A 320 1.43 -31.37 16.77
N THR A 321 1.67 -32.68 16.87
CA THR A 321 0.63 -33.69 17.04
C THR A 321 -0.10 -33.64 18.39
N ARG A 322 0.37 -32.84 19.38
CA ARG A 322 -0.34 -32.62 20.65
C ARG A 322 -1.71 -31.97 20.45
N TYR A 323 -1.88 -31.23 19.32
CA TYR A 323 -3.15 -30.57 19.02
C TYR A 323 -4.11 -31.45 18.20
N ALA A 324 -3.75 -32.70 17.94
CA ALA A 324 -4.62 -33.62 17.24
C ALA A 324 -6.00 -33.76 17.91
N PRO A 325 -7.11 -33.83 17.16
CA PRO A 325 -7.17 -33.99 15.69
C PRO A 325 -7.12 -32.69 14.92
N ALA A 326 -7.39 -31.51 15.50
CA ALA A 326 -7.39 -30.20 14.84
C ALA A 326 -7.51 -29.04 15.83
N TYR A 327 -7.28 -27.81 15.37
CA TYR A 327 -7.30 -26.49 16.02
C TYR A 327 -6.07 -26.18 16.87
N CYS A 328 -5.63 -24.94 16.79
CA CYS A 328 -4.42 -24.35 17.36
C CYS A 328 -3.09 -24.81 16.73
N GLU A 329 -3.10 -25.70 15.76
CA GLU A 329 -1.91 -26.14 15.03
C GLU A 329 -1.29 -25.01 14.17
N ASP A 330 -2.12 -24.16 13.57
CA ASP A 330 -1.72 -22.99 12.80
C ASP A 330 -1.13 -21.89 13.70
N SER A 331 -1.76 -21.65 14.83
CA SER A 331 -1.27 -20.73 15.84
C SER A 331 0.07 -21.21 16.43
N ASP A 332 0.18 -22.49 16.76
CA ASP A 332 1.41 -23.12 17.25
C ASP A 332 2.53 -23.04 16.21
N LEU A 333 2.23 -23.38 14.94
CA LEU A 333 3.19 -23.28 13.86
C LEU A 333 3.74 -21.85 13.71
N ALA A 334 2.87 -20.83 13.85
CA ALA A 334 3.29 -19.43 13.79
C ALA A 334 4.24 -19.06 14.96
N PHE A 335 4.03 -19.59 16.15
CA PHE A 335 4.97 -19.43 17.26
C PHE A 335 6.29 -20.18 17.02
N GLU A 336 6.24 -21.40 16.46
CA GLU A 336 7.45 -22.15 16.09
C GLU A 336 8.26 -21.40 15.03
N VAL A 337 7.63 -20.87 13.98
CA VAL A 337 8.30 -20.05 12.97
C VAL A 337 9.05 -18.88 13.60
N ARG A 338 8.39 -18.18 14.56
CA ARG A 338 9.04 -17.07 15.27
C ARG A 338 10.15 -17.51 16.22
N SER A 339 10.01 -18.64 16.88
CA SER A 339 11.05 -19.19 17.76
C SER A 339 12.34 -19.57 17.01
N HIS A 340 12.22 -19.86 15.69
CA HIS A 340 13.33 -20.09 14.79
C HIS A 340 13.87 -18.79 14.17
N GLY A 341 13.42 -17.62 14.62
CA GLY A 341 13.92 -16.32 14.19
C GLY A 341 13.31 -15.78 12.90
N TYR A 342 12.26 -16.38 12.38
CA TYR A 342 11.57 -15.94 11.19
C TYR A 342 10.31 -15.14 11.50
N ARG A 343 9.83 -14.39 10.50
CA ARG A 343 8.59 -13.60 10.55
C ARG A 343 7.41 -14.39 9.98
N VAL A 344 6.22 -14.08 10.51
CA VAL A 344 4.92 -14.54 9.99
C VAL A 344 4.19 -13.34 9.43
N VAL A 345 3.91 -13.34 8.13
CA VAL A 345 3.49 -12.14 7.40
C VAL A 345 2.19 -12.35 6.62
N TYR A 346 1.27 -11.43 6.78
CA TYR A 346 0.02 -11.36 6.03
C TYR A 346 0.21 -10.62 4.69
N GLN A 347 -0.30 -11.21 3.59
CA GLN A 347 -0.27 -10.63 2.25
C GLN A 347 -1.69 -10.25 1.77
N PRO A 348 -2.07 -8.98 1.72
CA PRO A 348 -3.42 -8.56 1.34
C PRO A 348 -3.78 -8.79 -0.14
N LYS A 349 -2.79 -8.87 -1.03
CA LYS A 349 -3.01 -9.12 -2.47
C LYS A 349 -3.23 -10.59 -2.79
N SER A 350 -2.83 -11.50 -1.90
CA SER A 350 -3.18 -12.91 -1.99
C SER A 350 -4.58 -13.11 -1.42
N VAL A 351 -5.58 -13.28 -2.27
CA VAL A 351 -6.98 -13.41 -1.85
C VAL A 351 -7.47 -14.84 -2.12
N VAL A 352 -8.03 -15.46 -1.08
CA VAL A 352 -8.61 -16.80 -1.16
C VAL A 352 -10.06 -16.75 -0.63
N ILE A 353 -10.98 -17.26 -1.41
CA ILE A 353 -12.38 -17.43 -1.00
C ILE A 353 -12.49 -18.75 -0.23
N HIS A 354 -12.96 -18.71 1.03
CA HIS A 354 -13.07 -19.88 1.88
C HIS A 354 -14.51 -20.08 2.34
N PHE A 355 -15.05 -21.26 2.09
CA PHE A 355 -16.46 -21.58 2.35
C PHE A 355 -16.76 -21.90 3.82
N GLU A 356 -15.80 -22.01 4.67
CA GLU A 356 -15.80 -22.29 6.13
C GLU A 356 -16.92 -23.20 6.64
N GLY A 357 -16.56 -24.26 7.37
CA GLY A 357 -17.52 -25.11 8.09
C GLY A 357 -18.17 -26.22 7.28
N ILE A 358 -17.73 -26.45 6.05
CA ILE A 358 -18.25 -27.51 5.19
C ILE A 358 -17.90 -28.90 5.71
N SER A 359 -16.64 -29.07 6.20
CA SER A 359 -16.15 -30.36 6.68
C SER A 359 -16.36 -30.57 8.19
N ASN A 360 -16.24 -29.52 9.01
CA ASN A 360 -16.13 -29.63 10.48
C ASN A 360 -17.27 -28.99 11.27
N GLY A 361 -18.19 -28.26 10.61
CA GLY A 361 -19.26 -27.49 11.26
C GLY A 361 -18.74 -26.26 12.01
N THR A 362 -19.65 -25.45 12.58
CA THR A 362 -19.34 -24.16 13.25
C THR A 362 -19.72 -24.13 14.73
N ASP A 363 -20.24 -25.22 15.32
CA ASP A 363 -20.73 -25.28 16.69
C ASP A 363 -19.62 -25.70 17.68
N VAL A 364 -19.20 -24.79 18.55
CA VAL A 364 -18.14 -25.01 19.56
C VAL A 364 -18.64 -25.88 20.74
N GLN A 365 -19.96 -25.90 21.01
CA GLN A 365 -20.56 -26.64 22.10
C GLN A 365 -21.13 -28.00 21.67
N GLY A 366 -21.08 -28.29 20.35
CA GLY A 366 -21.59 -29.55 19.78
C GLY A 366 -20.62 -30.73 19.94
N THR A 367 -21.03 -31.87 19.36
CA THR A 367 -20.21 -33.10 19.34
C THR A 367 -19.11 -33.10 18.28
N GLY A 368 -18.97 -32.00 17.50
CA GLY A 368 -18.00 -31.84 16.39
C GLY A 368 -16.56 -31.59 16.86
N LEU A 369 -15.65 -31.52 15.88
CA LEU A 369 -14.21 -31.29 16.12
C LEU A 369 -13.92 -29.96 16.81
N LYS A 370 -14.79 -28.96 16.68
CA LYS A 370 -14.59 -27.62 17.27
C LYS A 370 -14.50 -27.61 18.82
N ARG A 371 -14.97 -28.67 19.49
CA ARG A 371 -14.78 -28.85 20.92
C ARG A 371 -13.30 -28.92 21.34
N TYR A 372 -12.45 -29.45 20.47
CA TYR A 372 -11.01 -29.56 20.75
C TYR A 372 -10.32 -28.19 20.76
N GLN A 373 -10.95 -27.15 20.22
CA GLN A 373 -10.37 -25.79 20.27
C GLN A 373 -10.14 -25.35 21.73
N ILE A 374 -11.08 -25.63 22.65
CA ILE A 374 -10.94 -25.25 24.07
C ILE A 374 -9.77 -26.01 24.72
N GLU A 375 -9.72 -27.34 24.54
CA GLU A 375 -8.65 -28.18 25.11
C GLU A 375 -7.27 -27.78 24.52
N ASN A 376 -7.20 -27.52 23.24
CA ASN A 376 -5.96 -27.19 22.55
C ASN A 376 -5.49 -25.76 22.86
N THR A 377 -6.41 -24.81 23.15
CA THR A 377 -6.03 -23.49 23.65
C THR A 377 -5.29 -23.57 24.96
N GLU A 378 -5.71 -24.46 25.91
CA GLU A 378 -4.98 -24.65 27.17
C GLU A 378 -3.58 -25.28 26.94
N LYS A 379 -3.45 -26.21 25.98
CA LYS A 379 -2.14 -26.78 25.61
C LYS A 379 -1.23 -25.71 24.97
N LEU A 380 -1.80 -24.82 24.11
CA LEU A 380 -1.08 -23.70 23.53
C LEU A 380 -0.56 -22.75 24.61
N LYS A 381 -1.43 -22.44 25.58
CA LYS A 381 -1.11 -21.57 26.71
C LYS A 381 0.01 -22.14 27.59
N GLU A 382 0.02 -23.45 27.83
CA GLU A 382 1.07 -24.11 28.57
C GLU A 382 2.40 -24.09 27.80
N LYS A 383 2.38 -24.46 26.52
CA LYS A 383 3.59 -24.51 25.66
C LYS A 383 4.25 -23.15 25.49
N TRP A 384 3.47 -22.10 25.22
CA TRP A 384 3.94 -20.78 24.87
C TRP A 384 3.74 -19.74 25.99
N LYS A 385 3.74 -20.17 27.24
CA LYS A 385 3.46 -19.31 28.41
C LYS A 385 4.34 -18.04 28.43
N LYS A 386 5.61 -18.16 28.08
CA LYS A 386 6.55 -17.02 28.06
C LYS A 386 6.21 -16.05 26.97
N GLU A 387 6.06 -16.53 25.74
CA GLU A 387 5.78 -15.73 24.55
C GLU A 387 4.40 -15.07 24.63
N LEU A 388 3.41 -15.76 25.20
CA LEU A 388 2.09 -15.22 25.47
C LEU A 388 2.11 -14.08 26.50
N SER A 389 3.02 -14.09 27.46
CA SER A 389 3.16 -12.97 28.42
C SER A 389 3.63 -11.67 27.76
N GLU A 390 4.21 -11.76 26.56
CA GLU A 390 4.63 -10.61 25.75
C GLU A 390 3.52 -10.09 24.82
N GLN A 391 2.41 -10.83 24.67
CA GLN A 391 1.27 -10.41 23.87
C GLN A 391 0.42 -9.32 24.55
N PHE A 392 -0.50 -8.72 23.81
CA PHE A 392 -1.47 -7.78 24.39
C PHE A 392 -2.53 -8.52 25.23
N GLU A 393 -3.05 -7.84 26.25
CA GLU A 393 -4.10 -8.39 27.10
C GLU A 393 -5.47 -8.38 26.41
N ASN A 394 -6.21 -9.49 26.59
CA ASN A 394 -7.63 -9.54 26.25
C ASN A 394 -8.46 -9.10 27.47
N ASN A 395 -8.86 -7.82 27.48
CA ASN A 395 -9.69 -7.25 28.55
C ASN A 395 -11.21 -7.36 28.26
N GLY A 396 -11.60 -8.20 27.30
CA GLY A 396 -12.98 -8.40 26.87
C GLY A 396 -13.42 -7.51 25.69
N ASN A 397 -12.78 -6.36 25.48
CA ASN A 397 -12.96 -5.51 24.31
C ASN A 397 -11.67 -4.73 24.00
N PRO A 398 -10.55 -5.44 23.73
CA PRO A 398 -9.28 -4.79 23.46
C PRO A 398 -9.28 -4.05 22.12
N ASP A 399 -8.57 -2.91 22.05
CA ASP A 399 -8.33 -2.25 20.77
C ASP A 399 -7.26 -3.04 19.99
N PRO A 400 -7.56 -3.54 18.79
CA PRO A 400 -6.62 -4.33 17.99
C PRO A 400 -5.58 -3.49 17.25
N PHE A 401 -5.57 -2.17 17.37
CA PHE A 401 -4.77 -1.25 16.55
C PHE A 401 -3.28 -1.64 16.49
N ARG A 402 -2.67 -1.91 17.64
CA ARG A 402 -1.27 -2.34 17.71
C ARG A 402 -1.12 -3.88 17.57
N ALA A 403 -2.08 -4.64 18.07
CA ALA A 403 -2.03 -6.11 18.06
C ALA A 403 -2.11 -6.67 16.63
N ARG A 404 -2.94 -6.07 15.76
CA ARG A 404 -3.19 -6.52 14.39
C ARG A 404 -1.95 -6.54 13.47
N GLU A 405 -0.87 -5.87 13.88
CA GLU A 405 0.37 -5.72 13.13
C GLU A 405 1.63 -5.92 13.97
N ARG A 406 1.48 -6.52 15.16
CA ARG A 406 2.57 -6.80 16.11
C ARG A 406 3.47 -5.59 16.39
N SER A 407 2.85 -4.42 16.60
CA SER A 407 3.59 -3.17 16.85
C SER A 407 3.83 -2.85 18.32
N LYS A 408 3.75 -3.84 19.23
CA LYS A 408 4.12 -3.66 20.66
C LYS A 408 5.58 -3.25 20.76
N GLY A 409 5.83 -2.10 21.39
CA GLY A 409 7.18 -1.55 21.53
C GLY A 409 7.77 -0.89 20.28
N LYS A 410 7.07 -0.92 19.14
CA LYS A 410 7.44 -0.15 17.95
C LYS A 410 6.88 1.27 18.06
N LYS A 411 7.62 2.25 17.52
CA LYS A 411 7.11 3.61 17.34
C LYS A 411 6.21 3.69 16.13
N ILE A 412 5.13 4.45 16.25
CA ILE A 412 4.15 4.65 15.19
C ILE A 412 4.21 6.10 14.72
N ILE A 413 4.37 6.31 13.42
CA ILE A 413 4.40 7.62 12.79
C ILE A 413 3.27 7.77 11.76
N LEU A 414 2.48 8.83 11.88
CA LEU A 414 1.53 9.25 10.85
C LEU A 414 2.21 10.29 9.95
N VAL A 415 2.38 9.97 8.69
CA VAL A 415 2.90 10.89 7.67
C VAL A 415 1.75 11.41 6.84
N VAL A 416 1.62 12.75 6.73
CA VAL A 416 0.57 13.42 5.96
C VAL A 416 1.20 14.21 4.81
N ASP A 417 0.74 13.99 3.60
CA ASP A 417 1.12 14.74 2.40
C ASP A 417 -0.12 15.03 1.54
N HIS A 418 0.02 15.73 0.43
CA HIS A 418 -1.13 16.13 -0.39
C HIS A 418 -1.79 14.95 -1.15
N TYR A 419 -1.03 13.95 -1.58
CA TYR A 419 -1.49 12.71 -2.22
C TYR A 419 -0.49 11.56 -2.00
N VAL A 420 -0.85 10.36 -2.41
CA VAL A 420 0.08 9.21 -2.42
C VAL A 420 1.29 9.54 -3.31
N PRO A 421 2.54 9.40 -2.81
CA PRO A 421 3.72 9.88 -3.50
C PRO A 421 3.94 9.17 -4.84
N THR A 422 3.78 9.93 -5.93
CA THR A 422 4.06 9.50 -7.31
C THR A 422 5.54 9.68 -7.60
N PHE A 423 6.36 8.80 -7.05
CA PHE A 423 7.81 8.94 -6.90
C PHE A 423 8.61 9.04 -8.21
N ASP A 424 8.01 8.69 -9.34
CA ASP A 424 8.56 8.79 -10.70
C ASP A 424 8.11 10.06 -11.45
N LYS A 425 7.18 10.86 -10.87
CA LYS A 425 6.59 12.01 -11.54
C LYS A 425 7.11 13.36 -11.04
N ASP A 426 7.40 13.48 -9.76
CA ASP A 426 7.87 14.74 -9.17
C ASP A 426 8.86 14.54 -8.02
N ALA A 427 9.71 15.54 -7.83
CA ALA A 427 10.81 15.55 -6.87
C ALA A 427 10.35 15.43 -5.40
N GLY A 428 9.26 16.12 -5.06
CA GLY A 428 8.72 16.09 -3.69
C GLY A 428 8.15 14.72 -3.33
N SER A 429 7.41 14.10 -4.25
CA SER A 429 6.92 12.73 -4.09
C SER A 429 8.07 11.73 -3.96
N ARG A 430 9.14 11.88 -4.75
CA ARG A 430 10.34 11.03 -4.64
C ARG A 430 10.98 11.15 -3.26
N THR A 431 11.13 12.36 -2.74
CA THR A 431 11.64 12.59 -1.38
C THR A 431 10.75 11.95 -0.34
N THR A 432 9.44 12.20 -0.37
CA THR A 432 8.48 11.59 0.57
C THR A 432 8.56 10.06 0.55
N TRP A 433 8.57 9.44 -0.64
CA TRP A 433 8.72 8.00 -0.82
C TRP A 433 10.00 7.45 -0.17
N GLN A 434 11.13 8.11 -0.38
CA GLN A 434 12.41 7.68 0.17
C GLN A 434 12.44 7.78 1.70
N TYR A 435 11.84 8.82 2.28
CA TYR A 435 11.71 8.95 3.74
C TYR A 435 10.75 7.92 4.34
N LEU A 436 9.66 7.61 3.67
CA LEU A 436 8.76 6.53 4.08
C LEU A 436 9.50 5.17 4.13
N LYS A 437 10.28 4.85 3.10
CA LYS A 437 11.17 3.66 3.10
C LYS A 437 12.17 3.69 4.25
N MET A 438 12.78 4.84 4.52
CA MET A 438 13.73 4.99 5.62
C MET A 438 13.06 4.73 6.97
N PHE A 439 11.87 5.29 7.24
CA PHE A 439 11.16 5.04 8.49
C PHE A 439 10.82 3.55 8.67
N VAL A 440 10.36 2.88 7.62
CA VAL A 440 10.11 1.42 7.65
C VAL A 440 11.40 0.65 7.95
N LYS A 441 12.51 0.98 7.26
CA LYS A 441 13.82 0.36 7.49
C LYS A 441 14.32 0.54 8.93
N GLN A 442 13.98 1.65 9.56
CA GLN A 442 14.32 1.94 10.95
C GLN A 442 13.34 1.33 11.98
N GLY A 443 12.41 0.51 11.53
CA GLY A 443 11.50 -0.24 12.38
C GLY A 443 10.26 0.54 12.85
N TYR A 444 9.98 1.71 12.27
CA TYR A 444 8.74 2.44 12.54
C TYR A 444 7.56 1.74 11.88
N GLN A 445 6.43 1.74 12.58
CA GLN A 445 5.15 1.42 11.97
C GLN A 445 4.61 2.70 11.33
N VAL A 446 4.55 2.72 10.01
CA VAL A 446 4.18 3.92 9.25
C VAL A 446 2.70 3.87 8.85
N LYS A 447 1.99 4.95 9.15
CA LYS A 447 0.65 5.26 8.62
C LYS A 447 0.82 6.43 7.66
N PHE A 448 0.25 6.34 6.48
CA PHE A 448 0.34 7.40 5.47
C PHE A 448 -1.05 7.92 5.11
N LEU A 449 -1.21 9.23 5.09
CA LEU A 449 -2.42 9.92 4.68
C LEU A 449 -2.13 10.88 3.53
N GLY A 450 -2.73 10.62 2.37
CA GLY A 450 -2.87 11.62 1.32
C GLY A 450 -4.10 12.49 1.59
N ASP A 451 -3.95 13.82 1.66
CA ASP A 451 -5.04 14.78 1.96
C ASP A 451 -6.18 14.76 0.93
N ASN A 452 -5.93 14.18 -0.24
CA ASN A 452 -6.96 13.91 -1.26
C ASN A 452 -7.77 12.64 -1.00
N PHE A 453 -7.40 11.83 -0.02
CA PHE A 453 -8.02 10.55 0.35
C PHE A 453 -8.18 9.54 -0.80
N ALA A 454 -7.41 9.69 -1.85
CA ALA A 454 -7.44 8.81 -3.01
C ALA A 454 -6.37 7.72 -2.91
N ALA A 455 -6.75 6.51 -3.33
CA ALA A 455 -5.77 5.49 -3.70
C ALA A 455 -5.31 5.76 -5.14
N GLU A 456 -4.01 5.73 -5.38
CA GLU A 456 -3.42 5.96 -6.70
C GLU A 456 -2.48 4.82 -7.07
N GLU A 457 -2.90 3.99 -8.02
CA GLU A 457 -2.09 2.86 -8.48
C GLU A 457 -1.08 3.29 -9.56
N PRO A 458 0.12 2.70 -9.58
CA PRO A 458 0.62 1.59 -8.74
C PRO A 458 1.20 2.00 -7.38
N TYR A 459 1.21 3.28 -7.04
CA TYR A 459 1.93 3.86 -5.90
C TYR A 459 1.34 3.44 -4.55
N THR A 460 0.01 3.35 -4.43
CA THR A 460 -0.64 2.82 -3.22
C THR A 460 -0.22 1.37 -2.97
N THR A 461 -0.20 0.55 -4.02
CA THR A 461 0.30 -0.82 -3.91
C THR A 461 1.77 -0.84 -3.47
N ALA A 462 2.63 0.02 -4.03
CA ALA A 462 4.03 0.10 -3.63
C ALA A 462 4.20 0.42 -2.13
N LEU A 463 3.44 1.37 -1.59
CA LEU A 463 3.44 1.69 -0.15
C LEU A 463 2.94 0.52 0.70
N THR A 464 1.80 -0.06 0.32
CA THR A 464 1.19 -1.13 1.12
C THR A 464 2.02 -2.42 1.12
N GLN A 465 2.79 -2.67 0.07
CA GLN A 465 3.74 -3.79 0.03
C GLN A 465 4.98 -3.55 0.90
N LEU A 466 5.34 -2.30 1.21
CA LEU A 466 6.36 -1.97 2.22
C LEU A 466 5.86 -2.09 3.66
N GLY A 467 4.61 -2.44 3.89
CA GLY A 467 4.00 -2.53 5.22
C GLY A 467 3.44 -1.19 5.73
N ILE A 468 3.23 -0.22 4.86
CA ILE A 468 2.64 1.08 5.20
C ILE A 468 1.13 1.01 5.07
N GLU A 469 0.41 1.31 6.14
CA GLU A 469 -1.04 1.49 6.08
C GLU A 469 -1.37 2.84 5.44
N VAL A 470 -1.92 2.81 4.23
CA VAL A 470 -2.36 4.02 3.52
C VAL A 470 -3.82 4.30 3.86
N LEU A 471 -4.09 5.46 4.43
CA LEU A 471 -5.43 5.89 4.87
C LEU A 471 -6.16 6.56 3.71
N TYR A 472 -7.10 5.86 3.07
CA TYR A 472 -7.83 6.35 1.89
C TYR A 472 -9.31 5.97 1.91
N GLY A 473 -10.07 6.56 1.00
CA GLY A 473 -11.47 6.26 0.76
C GLY A 473 -12.44 7.17 1.49
N PRO A 474 -13.73 7.15 1.09
CA PRO A 474 -14.75 8.08 1.61
C PRO A 474 -14.97 7.99 3.12
N ALA A 475 -14.90 6.78 3.69
CA ALA A 475 -15.05 6.58 5.13
C ALA A 475 -13.91 7.25 5.91
N MET A 476 -12.68 7.17 5.40
CA MET A 476 -11.53 7.83 6.00
C MET A 476 -11.60 9.34 5.84
N GLN A 477 -12.03 9.83 4.68
CA GLN A 477 -12.22 11.27 4.46
C GLN A 477 -13.22 11.90 5.44
N GLN A 478 -14.29 11.18 5.79
CA GLN A 478 -15.27 11.64 6.76
C GLN A 478 -14.79 11.49 8.21
N GLY A 479 -14.04 10.44 8.50
CA GLY A 479 -13.66 10.04 9.87
C GLY A 479 -12.22 10.33 10.27
N ILE A 480 -11.41 11.03 9.47
CA ILE A 480 -9.98 11.21 9.76
C ILE A 480 -9.69 11.92 11.08
N TRP A 481 -10.50 12.90 11.45
CA TRP A 481 -10.34 13.64 12.69
C TRP A 481 -10.59 12.74 13.91
N ASP A 482 -11.66 11.96 13.86
CA ASP A 482 -11.99 10.96 14.90
C ASP A 482 -10.91 9.86 14.96
N TRP A 483 -10.36 9.45 13.80
CA TRP A 483 -9.28 8.50 13.72
C TRP A 483 -8.00 9.01 14.40
N ILE A 484 -7.60 10.26 14.12
CA ILE A 484 -6.42 10.89 14.74
C ILE A 484 -6.62 11.01 16.26
N GLU A 485 -7.78 11.49 16.71
CA GLU A 485 -8.08 11.65 18.14
C GLU A 485 -8.11 10.29 18.85
N LYS A 486 -8.75 9.28 18.26
CA LYS A 486 -8.85 7.92 18.80
C LYS A 486 -7.47 7.27 18.98
N HIS A 487 -6.59 7.41 18.00
CA HIS A 487 -5.29 6.76 18.00
C HIS A 487 -4.14 7.66 18.48
N ALA A 488 -4.45 8.85 19.00
CA ALA A 488 -3.44 9.81 19.47
C ALA A 488 -2.48 9.21 20.52
N ALA A 489 -2.99 8.35 21.42
CA ALA A 489 -2.16 7.70 22.43
C ALA A 489 -1.20 6.63 21.86
N ASP A 490 -1.48 6.14 20.66
CA ASP A 490 -0.66 5.16 19.97
C ASP A 490 0.39 5.80 19.05
N LEU A 491 0.15 7.04 18.59
CA LEU A 491 1.03 7.76 17.70
C LEU A 491 2.17 8.41 18.48
N ASP A 492 3.42 8.11 18.13
CA ASP A 492 4.60 8.79 18.66
C ASP A 492 4.84 10.12 17.96
N PHE A 493 4.61 10.15 16.64
CA PHE A 493 4.83 11.33 15.81
C PHE A 493 3.74 11.53 14.77
N VAL A 494 3.47 12.79 14.44
CA VAL A 494 2.80 13.18 13.19
C VAL A 494 3.80 14.01 12.38
N TYR A 495 4.10 13.56 11.16
CA TYR A 495 5.01 14.18 10.23
C TYR A 495 4.22 14.85 9.10
N LEU A 496 4.13 16.16 9.13
CA LEU A 496 3.35 16.97 8.20
C LEU A 496 4.23 17.50 7.08
N ASN A 497 3.86 17.23 5.84
CA ASN A 497 4.54 17.76 4.66
C ASN A 497 3.82 18.99 4.12
N ARG A 498 4.57 19.91 3.53
CA ARG A 498 4.09 21.08 2.77
C ARG A 498 3.22 22.06 3.56
N PRO A 499 3.42 23.37 3.39
CA PRO A 499 2.74 24.36 4.24
C PRO A 499 1.21 24.36 4.07
N HIS A 500 0.70 24.18 2.84
CA HIS A 500 -0.74 24.17 2.57
C HIS A 500 -1.47 22.93 3.12
N ILE A 501 -0.75 21.81 3.33
CA ILE A 501 -1.29 20.61 3.97
C ILE A 501 -1.14 20.75 5.49
N ALA A 502 0.08 21.04 5.97
CA ALA A 502 0.35 21.15 7.39
C ALA A 502 -0.59 22.14 8.11
N SER A 503 -0.94 23.26 7.47
CA SER A 503 -1.87 24.25 8.02
C SER A 503 -3.29 23.73 8.26
N LYS A 504 -3.71 22.65 7.60
CA LYS A 504 -5.03 22.04 7.84
C LYS A 504 -5.07 21.18 9.10
N TYR A 505 -3.94 20.54 9.44
CA TYR A 505 -3.90 19.49 10.46
C TYR A 505 -3.28 19.95 11.79
N ILE A 506 -2.32 20.88 11.77
CA ILE A 506 -1.48 21.17 12.94
C ILE A 506 -2.29 21.68 14.14
N ASP A 507 -3.25 22.58 13.92
CA ASP A 507 -4.05 23.15 14.99
C ASP A 507 -4.91 22.09 15.68
N PHE A 508 -5.61 21.27 14.88
CA PHE A 508 -6.41 20.17 15.42
C PHE A 508 -5.56 19.21 16.26
N ILE A 509 -4.40 18.79 15.72
CA ILE A 509 -3.53 17.84 16.43
C ILE A 509 -3.05 18.42 17.75
N GLN A 510 -2.63 19.68 17.79
CA GLN A 510 -2.17 20.33 19.03
C GLN A 510 -3.28 20.60 20.05
N GLU A 511 -4.47 20.92 19.58
CA GLU A 511 -5.61 21.18 20.47
C GLU A 511 -6.23 19.90 21.05
N ARG A 512 -6.19 18.79 20.30
CA ARG A 512 -6.88 17.56 20.65
C ARG A 512 -5.98 16.43 21.13
N THR A 513 -4.69 16.56 20.92
CA THR A 513 -3.74 15.48 21.22
C THR A 513 -2.45 16.03 21.84
N SER A 514 -1.65 15.14 22.43
CA SER A 514 -0.30 15.45 22.90
C SER A 514 0.79 14.92 21.95
N VAL A 515 0.43 14.48 20.74
CA VAL A 515 1.35 13.89 19.78
C VAL A 515 2.37 14.92 19.30
N ARG A 516 3.61 14.51 19.20
CA ARG A 516 4.71 15.37 18.74
C ARG A 516 4.61 15.61 17.24
N VAL A 517 4.42 16.87 16.84
CA VAL A 517 4.31 17.27 15.43
C VAL A 517 5.67 17.66 14.89
N LEU A 518 6.09 17.01 13.81
CA LEU A 518 7.25 17.33 12.99
C LEU A 518 6.76 17.92 11.66
N TYR A 519 7.46 18.90 11.12
CA TYR A 519 7.06 19.56 9.88
C TYR A 519 8.20 19.54 8.85
N TYR A 520 7.90 19.19 7.60
CA TYR A 520 8.82 19.25 6.47
C TYR A 520 8.29 20.20 5.39
N GLY A 521 9.00 21.32 5.17
CA GLY A 521 8.54 22.41 4.31
C GLY A 521 8.72 22.17 2.82
N HIS A 522 9.59 21.25 2.40
CA HIS A 522 10.06 20.99 1.02
C HIS A 522 10.86 22.13 0.40
N ASP A 523 10.38 23.37 0.46
CA ASP A 523 11.04 24.61 0.08
C ASP A 523 10.41 25.78 0.83
N LEU A 524 11.14 26.89 0.94
CA LEU A 524 10.61 28.13 1.48
C LEU A 524 9.83 28.90 0.40
N HIS A 525 8.52 28.73 0.40
CA HIS A 525 7.62 29.37 -0.56
C HIS A 525 7.76 30.90 -0.54
N PHE A 526 7.82 31.53 0.66
CA PHE A 526 7.98 32.97 0.75
C PHE A 526 9.28 33.47 0.12
N LEU A 527 10.37 32.69 0.22
CA LEU A 527 11.68 33.03 -0.33
C LEU A 527 11.69 32.88 -1.85
N ARG A 528 11.04 31.82 -2.36
CA ARG A 528 10.86 31.61 -3.81
C ARG A 528 10.10 32.75 -4.45
N GLU A 529 8.93 33.07 -3.91
CA GLU A 529 8.08 34.15 -4.42
C GLU A 529 8.78 35.52 -4.33
N ARG A 530 9.55 35.76 -3.24
CA ARG A 530 10.35 36.98 -3.14
C ARG A 530 11.40 37.10 -4.24
N ARG A 531 12.14 36.02 -4.51
CA ARG A 531 13.16 35.99 -5.59
C ARG A 531 12.54 36.19 -6.96
N GLU A 532 11.35 35.64 -7.18
CA GLU A 532 10.61 35.82 -8.43
C GLU A 532 10.15 37.26 -8.59
N TYR A 533 9.68 37.90 -7.53
CA TYR A 533 9.38 39.34 -7.52
C TYR A 533 10.64 40.19 -7.82
N GLU A 534 11.78 39.87 -7.19
CA GLU A 534 13.05 40.59 -7.41
C GLU A 534 13.52 40.48 -8.89
N LEU A 535 13.18 39.38 -9.57
CA LEU A 535 13.52 39.14 -10.97
C LEU A 535 12.53 39.79 -11.95
N THR A 536 11.21 39.63 -11.71
CA THR A 536 10.15 40.03 -12.64
C THR A 536 9.58 41.41 -12.38
N GLY A 537 9.61 41.88 -11.13
CA GLY A 537 8.94 43.08 -10.66
C GLY A 537 7.41 42.95 -10.51
N GLU A 538 6.85 41.75 -10.72
CA GLU A 538 5.41 41.48 -10.64
C GLU A 538 4.91 41.52 -9.21
N THR A 539 3.98 42.45 -8.90
CA THR A 539 3.49 42.66 -7.53
C THR A 539 2.75 41.47 -6.94
N GLU A 540 2.23 40.58 -7.78
CA GLU A 540 1.57 39.33 -7.35
C GLU A 540 2.53 38.46 -6.54
N HIS A 541 3.78 38.30 -6.98
CA HIS A 541 4.79 37.54 -6.26
C HIS A 541 5.21 38.17 -4.94
N ARG A 542 5.19 39.52 -4.85
CA ARG A 542 5.40 40.21 -3.58
C ARG A 542 4.29 39.89 -2.57
N ASP A 543 3.05 39.92 -3.00
CA ASP A 543 1.90 39.67 -2.15
C ASP A 543 1.80 38.19 -1.76
N ALA A 544 2.10 37.28 -2.67
CA ALA A 544 2.26 35.85 -2.44
C ALA A 544 3.38 35.55 -1.43
N SER A 545 4.54 36.24 -1.55
CA SER A 545 5.63 36.13 -0.59
C SER A 545 5.22 36.50 0.82
N ALA A 546 4.49 37.62 0.98
CA ALA A 546 4.00 38.06 2.27
C ALA A 546 3.00 37.06 2.89
N TYR A 547 2.09 36.52 2.08
CA TYR A 547 1.14 35.49 2.50
C TYR A 547 1.85 34.22 2.98
N TRP A 548 2.73 33.64 2.16
CA TRP A 548 3.45 32.42 2.51
C TRP A 548 4.34 32.61 3.73
N LYS A 549 4.97 33.77 3.88
CA LYS A 549 5.74 34.07 5.10
C LYS A 549 4.87 33.96 6.36
N GLY A 550 3.63 34.47 6.31
CA GLY A 550 2.69 34.34 7.41
C GLY A 550 2.34 32.88 7.73
N VAL A 551 2.00 32.11 6.72
CA VAL A 551 1.65 30.69 6.85
C VAL A 551 2.83 29.87 7.37
N GLU A 552 3.98 29.96 6.72
CA GLU A 552 5.18 29.16 7.06
C GLU A 552 5.66 29.47 8.48
N PHE A 553 5.77 30.75 8.87
CA PHE A 553 6.20 31.12 10.23
C PHE A 553 5.17 30.76 11.31
N SER A 554 3.88 30.68 10.98
CA SER A 554 2.87 30.12 11.89
C SER A 554 3.15 28.63 12.15
N LEU A 555 3.38 27.84 11.10
CA LEU A 555 3.69 26.41 11.19
C LEU A 555 5.00 26.16 11.96
N LEU A 556 6.05 26.88 11.59
CA LEU A 556 7.38 26.78 12.21
C LEU A 556 7.35 27.01 13.72
N ARG A 557 6.50 27.91 14.23
CA ARG A 557 6.35 28.17 15.66
C ARG A 557 5.52 27.11 16.38
N LYS A 558 4.63 26.43 15.65
CA LYS A 558 3.75 25.39 16.19
C LYS A 558 4.42 24.01 16.21
N ALA A 559 5.21 23.69 15.19
CA ALA A 559 5.87 22.39 15.11
C ALA A 559 6.93 22.22 16.21
N ALA A 560 7.01 21.02 16.77
CA ALA A 560 8.05 20.69 17.77
C ALA A 560 9.47 20.76 17.18
N LEU A 561 9.59 20.41 15.90
CA LEU A 561 10.80 20.55 15.08
C LEU A 561 10.38 20.63 13.62
N SER A 562 11.07 21.47 12.87
CA SER A 562 10.85 21.63 11.43
C SER A 562 12.10 21.25 10.65
N PHE A 563 11.88 20.81 9.41
CA PHE A 563 12.96 20.45 8.49
C PHE A 563 12.80 21.17 7.15
N TYR A 564 13.95 21.55 6.58
CA TYR A 564 14.04 22.07 5.22
C TYR A 564 15.23 21.45 4.49
N PRO A 565 15.21 21.35 3.14
CA PRO A 565 16.23 20.62 2.38
C PRO A 565 17.66 21.16 2.53
N SER A 566 17.84 22.43 2.89
CA SER A 566 19.16 23.07 2.95
C SER A 566 19.43 23.84 4.23
N ALA A 567 20.71 23.92 4.58
CA ALA A 567 21.18 24.78 5.67
C ALA A 567 20.93 26.28 5.40
N ASP A 568 20.87 26.70 4.14
CA ASP A 568 20.63 28.09 3.77
C ASP A 568 19.19 28.52 4.02
N GLU A 569 18.22 27.63 3.81
CA GLU A 569 16.83 27.85 4.20
C GLU A 569 16.69 27.95 5.72
N CYS A 570 17.38 27.09 6.46
CA CYS A 570 17.42 27.17 7.92
C CYS A 570 18.04 28.50 8.42
N LYS A 571 19.10 28.97 7.78
CA LYS A 571 19.71 30.31 8.08
C LYS A 571 18.74 31.43 7.76
N ALA A 572 18.00 31.35 6.64
CA ALA A 572 16.99 32.34 6.27
C ALA A 572 15.85 32.43 7.30
N ILE A 573 15.42 31.29 7.85
CA ILE A 573 14.45 31.24 8.95
C ILE A 573 15.04 31.88 10.22
N HIS A 574 16.24 31.47 10.63
CA HIS A 574 16.90 32.01 11.83
C HIS A 574 17.25 33.48 11.73
N ALA A 575 17.45 34.02 10.52
CA ALA A 575 17.63 35.46 10.32
C ALA A 575 16.40 36.28 10.69
N ILE A 576 15.21 35.66 10.65
CA ILE A 576 13.92 36.27 10.98
C ILE A 576 13.52 35.96 12.44
N ASP A 577 13.64 34.67 12.83
CA ASP A 577 13.25 34.23 14.17
C ASP A 577 14.17 33.10 14.67
N LYS A 578 15.08 33.44 15.58
CA LYS A 578 16.08 32.52 16.15
C LYS A 578 15.49 31.50 17.13
N THR A 579 14.23 31.65 17.55
CA THR A 579 13.58 30.76 18.51
C THR A 579 13.04 29.51 17.85
N ILE A 580 12.89 29.51 16.53
CA ILE A 580 12.37 28.40 15.76
C ILE A 580 13.37 27.23 15.76
N ARG A 581 12.86 26.06 16.08
CA ARG A 581 13.62 24.80 15.98
C ARG A 581 13.53 24.27 14.55
N VAL A 582 14.58 24.46 13.78
CA VAL A 582 14.67 24.00 12.39
C VAL A 582 16.04 23.40 12.13
N LYS A 583 16.07 22.30 11.36
CA LYS A 583 17.29 21.61 10.93
C LYS A 583 17.27 21.38 9.41
N PRO A 584 18.43 21.35 8.76
CA PRO A 584 18.50 20.87 7.40
C PRO A 584 18.18 19.37 7.36
N LEU A 585 17.47 18.94 6.33
CA LEU A 585 17.14 17.55 6.08
C LEU A 585 17.31 17.27 4.60
N THR A 586 18.35 16.52 4.27
CA THR A 586 18.73 16.21 2.89
C THR A 586 17.54 15.72 2.07
N ALA A 587 17.25 16.37 0.94
CA ALA A 587 16.36 15.83 -0.06
C ALA A 587 17.04 14.66 -0.77
N TYR A 588 16.30 13.63 -1.13
CA TYR A 588 16.78 12.40 -1.75
C TYR A 588 17.73 11.58 -0.87
N VAL A 589 17.27 10.41 -0.46
CA VAL A 589 18.02 9.44 0.30
C VAL A 589 17.87 8.05 -0.32
N TRP A 590 18.95 7.26 -0.33
CA TRP A 590 18.95 5.93 -0.96
C TRP A 590 19.39 4.85 0.02
N ASP A 591 18.80 3.67 -0.11
CA ASP A 591 19.15 2.45 0.63
C ASP A 591 20.20 1.59 -0.10
N SER A 592 20.36 1.81 -1.40
CA SER A 592 21.33 1.13 -2.25
C SER A 592 21.93 2.09 -3.26
N PHE A 593 23.08 1.74 -3.80
CA PHE A 593 23.82 2.56 -4.77
C PHE A 593 24.19 1.70 -5.98
N PRO A 594 24.30 2.32 -7.16
CA PRO A 594 24.85 1.64 -8.31
C PRO A 594 26.21 1.01 -7.96
N PRO A 595 26.53 -0.20 -8.49
CA PRO A 595 27.85 -0.78 -8.31
C PRO A 595 28.92 0.17 -8.82
N GLU A 596 30.13 0.10 -8.22
CA GLU A 596 31.26 0.87 -8.75
C GLU A 596 31.49 0.47 -10.20
N GLN A 597 31.28 1.41 -11.11
CA GLN A 597 31.37 1.19 -12.54
C GLN A 597 32.71 1.74 -13.03
N ASP A 598 33.29 1.06 -14.03
CA ASP A 598 34.16 1.73 -14.97
C ASP A 598 33.29 2.77 -15.70
N PHE A 599 33.48 4.03 -15.40
CA PHE A 599 32.62 5.11 -15.89
C PHE A 599 32.64 5.24 -17.42
N GLY A 600 33.60 4.57 -18.11
CA GLY A 600 33.59 4.38 -19.56
C GLY A 600 33.48 5.67 -20.38
N TYR A 601 34.08 6.78 -19.92
CA TYR A 601 33.99 8.09 -20.58
C TYR A 601 34.52 8.07 -22.03
N GLU A 602 35.19 7.04 -22.47
CA GLU A 602 35.53 6.82 -23.87
C GLU A 602 34.31 6.60 -24.76
N LYS A 603 33.25 6.01 -24.20
CA LYS A 603 32.02 5.64 -24.91
C LYS A 603 30.86 6.61 -24.65
N ARG A 604 31.01 7.51 -23.66
CA ARG A 604 29.94 8.45 -23.31
C ARG A 604 29.95 9.67 -24.24
N GLU A 605 28.78 10.10 -24.65
CA GLU A 605 28.61 11.23 -25.58
C GLU A 605 27.44 12.10 -25.18
N GLY A 606 27.55 13.40 -25.49
CA GLY A 606 26.48 14.38 -25.33
C GLY A 606 26.37 14.98 -23.92
N LEU A 607 25.52 15.96 -23.85
CA LEU A 607 25.12 16.70 -22.66
C LEU A 607 23.69 16.31 -22.29
N LEU A 608 23.39 16.26 -20.99
CA LEU A 608 22.04 15.94 -20.49
C LEU A 608 21.50 17.04 -19.59
N PHE A 609 20.25 17.45 -19.82
CA PHE A 609 19.43 18.22 -18.88
C PHE A 609 18.19 17.43 -18.51
N VAL A 610 17.86 17.40 -17.21
CA VAL A 610 16.65 16.73 -16.68
C VAL A 610 15.79 17.73 -15.93
N GLY A 611 14.47 17.78 -16.21
CA GLY A 611 13.58 18.64 -15.44
C GLY A 611 12.11 18.61 -15.85
N GLY A 612 11.19 18.67 -14.87
CA GLY A 612 9.77 18.85 -15.14
C GLY A 612 9.46 20.30 -15.57
N PHE A 613 8.87 20.47 -16.74
CA PHE A 613 8.64 21.80 -17.35
C PHE A 613 7.35 22.50 -16.87
N ALA A 614 6.61 21.89 -15.93
CA ALA A 614 5.62 22.62 -15.14
C ALA A 614 6.28 23.65 -14.19
N HIS A 615 7.59 23.53 -13.95
CA HIS A 615 8.36 24.43 -13.12
C HIS A 615 9.11 25.45 -14.01
N PRO A 616 8.72 26.75 -14.00
CA PRO A 616 9.24 27.76 -14.92
C PRO A 616 10.77 27.88 -14.99
N PRO A 617 11.53 27.76 -13.88
CA PRO A 617 12.99 27.81 -13.92
C PRO A 617 13.65 26.78 -14.85
N ASN A 618 13.00 25.62 -15.07
CA ASN A 618 13.55 24.60 -15.96
C ASN A 618 13.44 24.99 -17.43
N LEU A 619 12.33 25.59 -17.80
CA LEU A 619 12.12 26.10 -19.15
C LEU A 619 13.09 27.24 -19.45
N ASP A 620 13.19 28.22 -18.57
CA ASP A 620 14.12 29.33 -18.67
C ASP A 620 15.57 28.86 -18.82
N ALA A 621 15.99 27.90 -18.02
CA ALA A 621 17.35 27.35 -18.07
C ALA A 621 17.67 26.72 -19.43
N VAL A 622 16.76 25.91 -19.99
CA VAL A 622 16.97 25.25 -21.30
C VAL A 622 16.97 26.29 -22.42
N LEU A 623 16.02 27.23 -22.42
CA LEU A 623 15.96 28.28 -23.41
C LEU A 623 17.21 29.17 -23.39
N TRP A 624 17.69 29.57 -22.20
CA TRP A 624 18.93 30.33 -22.05
C TRP A 624 20.13 29.52 -22.54
N PHE A 625 20.23 28.24 -22.17
CA PHE A 625 21.31 27.37 -22.61
C PHE A 625 21.36 27.23 -24.14
N LEU A 626 20.22 26.95 -24.74
CA LEU A 626 20.11 26.80 -26.19
C LEU A 626 20.41 28.11 -26.97
N LYS A 627 20.09 29.25 -26.36
CA LYS A 627 20.30 30.57 -27.01
C LYS A 627 21.70 31.11 -26.79
N GLU A 628 22.25 31.04 -25.58
CA GLU A 628 23.45 31.78 -25.22
C GLU A 628 24.69 30.88 -25.06
N VAL A 629 24.53 29.59 -24.69
CA VAL A 629 25.64 28.68 -24.36
C VAL A 629 25.89 27.67 -25.47
N PHE A 630 24.87 26.93 -25.88
CA PHE A 630 25.00 25.79 -26.77
C PHE A 630 25.57 26.16 -28.16
N PRO A 631 25.24 27.32 -28.80
CA PRO A 631 25.85 27.72 -30.05
C PRO A 631 27.37 27.89 -29.97
N ARG A 632 27.89 28.36 -28.82
CA ARG A 632 29.33 28.50 -28.56
C ARG A 632 30.02 27.14 -28.49
N ILE A 633 29.35 26.15 -27.86
CA ILE A 633 29.84 24.78 -27.79
C ILE A 633 29.86 24.14 -29.19
N ARG A 634 28.76 24.25 -29.91
CA ARG A 634 28.61 23.66 -31.23
C ARG A 634 29.56 24.25 -32.30
N ALA A 635 30.00 25.46 -32.12
CA ALA A 635 30.98 26.09 -33.00
C ALA A 635 32.36 25.41 -32.92
N GLU A 636 32.69 24.75 -31.79
CA GLU A 636 33.99 24.08 -31.57
C GLU A 636 33.91 22.56 -31.57
N GLU A 637 32.76 21.97 -31.17
CA GLU A 637 32.62 20.54 -30.97
C GLU A 637 31.20 20.06 -31.39
N ALA A 638 31.15 18.95 -32.09
CA ALA A 638 29.88 18.33 -32.53
C ALA A 638 29.23 17.56 -31.35
N VAL A 639 28.62 18.29 -30.43
CA VAL A 639 28.03 17.72 -29.20
C VAL A 639 26.50 17.63 -29.36
N ASN A 640 25.88 16.54 -28.91
CA ASN A 640 24.45 16.41 -28.76
C ASN A 640 24.01 16.88 -27.38
N PHE A 641 22.85 17.55 -27.31
CA PHE A 641 22.21 17.97 -26.08
C PHE A 641 20.84 17.30 -25.94
N TYR A 642 20.68 16.49 -24.92
CA TYR A 642 19.48 15.74 -24.60
C TYR A 642 18.71 16.44 -23.49
N VAL A 643 17.43 16.69 -23.70
CA VAL A 643 16.51 17.30 -22.74
C VAL A 643 15.41 16.32 -22.39
N ALA A 644 15.41 15.80 -21.17
CA ALA A 644 14.43 14.85 -20.67
C ALA A 644 13.55 15.49 -19.58
N GLY A 645 12.24 15.21 -19.62
CA GLY A 645 11.34 15.65 -18.57
C GLY A 645 9.87 15.70 -18.94
N SER A 646 9.02 15.82 -17.92
CA SER A 646 7.57 15.84 -18.07
C SER A 646 7.03 17.23 -18.46
N LYS A 647 5.82 17.26 -19.05
CA LYS A 647 5.05 18.49 -19.38
C LYS A 647 5.85 19.49 -20.23
N VAL A 648 6.56 19.00 -21.23
CA VAL A 648 7.32 19.82 -22.16
C VAL A 648 6.36 20.74 -22.94
N PRO A 649 6.53 22.08 -22.89
CA PRO A 649 5.68 23.02 -23.64
C PRO A 649 5.99 22.98 -25.14
N ASP A 650 5.03 23.41 -25.96
CA ASP A 650 5.14 23.32 -27.40
C ASP A 650 6.26 24.21 -27.98
N GLU A 651 6.56 25.33 -27.31
CA GLU A 651 7.69 26.20 -27.67
C GLU A 651 9.04 25.49 -27.56
N LEU A 652 9.21 24.62 -26.54
CA LEU A 652 10.43 23.83 -26.36
C LEU A 652 10.47 22.65 -27.33
N LYS A 653 9.32 21.96 -27.55
CA LYS A 653 9.23 20.89 -28.55
C LYS A 653 9.60 21.36 -29.95
N ALA A 654 9.24 22.62 -30.31
CA ALA A 654 9.56 23.22 -31.58
C ALA A 654 11.08 23.43 -31.81
N LEU A 655 11.88 23.35 -30.74
CA LEU A 655 13.34 23.46 -30.83
C LEU A 655 14.04 22.10 -31.02
N ASP A 656 13.28 20.98 -31.06
CA ASP A 656 13.86 19.66 -31.36
C ASP A 656 14.45 19.67 -32.79
N ASN A 657 15.77 19.52 -32.87
CA ASN A 657 16.51 19.56 -34.14
C ASN A 657 17.75 18.62 -34.03
N PRO A 658 17.56 17.32 -34.30
CA PRO A 658 18.65 16.35 -34.26
C PRO A 658 19.83 16.67 -35.19
N ALA A 659 19.58 17.37 -36.30
CA ALA A 659 20.64 17.79 -37.21
C ALA A 659 21.59 18.83 -36.59
N GLU A 660 21.07 19.68 -35.73
CA GLU A 660 21.85 20.63 -34.91
C GLU A 660 22.24 20.06 -33.53
N GLY A 661 21.99 18.76 -33.27
CA GLY A 661 22.34 18.09 -32.04
C GLY A 661 21.41 18.41 -30.85
N ILE A 662 20.19 18.88 -31.08
CA ILE A 662 19.19 19.19 -30.05
C ILE A 662 18.14 18.09 -30.06
N HIS A 663 17.99 17.40 -28.90
CA HIS A 663 17.07 16.29 -28.74
C HIS A 663 16.13 16.53 -27.56
N ILE A 664 14.87 16.82 -27.85
CA ILE A 664 13.82 17.04 -26.83
C ILE A 664 13.05 15.72 -26.63
N LEU A 665 13.47 14.92 -25.64
CA LEU A 665 13.00 13.55 -25.43
C LEU A 665 11.61 13.46 -24.78
N GLY A 666 11.17 14.52 -24.09
CA GLY A 666 9.96 14.47 -23.31
C GLY A 666 10.11 13.60 -22.05
N PHE A 667 8.99 13.07 -21.56
CA PHE A 667 9.00 12.13 -20.41
C PHE A 667 9.65 10.81 -20.83
N VAL A 668 10.54 10.31 -19.97
CA VAL A 668 11.21 9.01 -20.13
C VAL A 668 10.99 8.18 -18.85
N SER A 669 11.06 6.84 -18.97
CA SER A 669 10.99 5.96 -17.78
C SER A 669 12.25 6.10 -16.91
N ASP A 670 12.18 5.63 -15.66
CA ASP A 670 13.32 5.67 -14.73
C ASP A 670 14.51 4.85 -15.28
N GLU A 671 14.25 3.72 -15.94
CA GLU A 671 15.30 2.90 -16.58
C GLU A 671 15.98 3.68 -17.70
N ARG A 672 15.20 4.35 -18.55
CA ARG A 672 15.73 5.17 -19.64
C ARG A 672 16.48 6.39 -19.12
N LEU A 673 16.01 6.99 -18.03
CA LEU A 673 16.72 8.09 -17.36
C LEU A 673 18.06 7.65 -16.77
N ALA A 674 18.10 6.47 -16.14
CA ALA A 674 19.34 5.87 -15.65
C ALA A 674 20.35 5.62 -16.81
N GLU A 675 19.87 5.08 -17.96
CA GLU A 675 20.70 4.91 -19.15
C GLU A 675 21.26 6.25 -19.65
N LEU A 676 20.46 7.32 -19.68
CA LEU A 676 20.90 8.65 -20.09
C LEU A 676 22.00 9.20 -19.17
N TYR A 677 21.83 9.08 -17.84
CA TYR A 677 22.89 9.47 -16.89
C TYR A 677 24.20 8.66 -17.08
N GLN A 678 24.08 7.41 -17.51
CA GLN A 678 25.23 6.53 -17.76
C GLN A 678 25.86 6.69 -19.15
N SER A 679 25.09 7.16 -20.14
CA SER A 679 25.56 7.31 -21.52
C SER A 679 25.98 8.73 -21.86
N CYS A 680 25.41 9.74 -21.22
CA CYS A 680 25.83 11.13 -21.42
C CYS A 680 27.15 11.42 -20.70
N ARG A 681 27.97 12.28 -21.32
CA ARG A 681 29.30 12.62 -20.80
C ARG A 681 29.25 13.63 -19.68
N LEU A 682 28.33 14.59 -19.75
CA LEU A 682 28.19 15.67 -18.77
C LEU A 682 26.73 16.03 -18.57
N VAL A 683 26.33 16.22 -17.33
CA VAL A 683 25.02 16.78 -16.98
C VAL A 683 25.17 18.29 -16.79
N VAL A 684 24.35 19.07 -17.49
CA VAL A 684 24.33 20.53 -17.41
C VAL A 684 23.07 21.02 -16.73
N VAL A 685 23.20 21.87 -15.70
CA VAL A 685 22.07 22.39 -14.94
C VAL A 685 22.17 23.93 -14.88
N PRO A 686 21.84 24.63 -15.97
CA PRO A 686 22.08 26.05 -16.17
C PRO A 686 20.93 26.92 -15.60
N LEU A 687 20.51 26.69 -14.35
CA LEU A 687 19.42 27.41 -13.69
C LEU A 687 19.83 28.84 -13.35
N ARG A 688 19.02 29.83 -13.71
CA ARG A 688 19.26 31.25 -13.42
C ARG A 688 18.52 31.75 -12.18
N TYR A 689 17.45 31.07 -11.79
CA TYR A 689 16.68 31.35 -10.57
C TYR A 689 16.02 30.08 -10.02
N GLY A 690 15.48 30.17 -8.82
CA GLY A 690 14.83 29.07 -8.09
C GLY A 690 15.20 29.09 -6.62
N ALA A 691 14.64 28.20 -5.84
CA ALA A 691 14.96 28.00 -4.43
C ALA A 691 15.11 26.52 -4.10
N GLY A 692 15.73 26.19 -2.97
CA GLY A 692 15.89 24.84 -2.47
C GLY A 692 16.92 23.98 -3.22
N VAL A 693 17.15 22.77 -2.72
CA VAL A 693 18.06 21.77 -3.31
C VAL A 693 17.51 21.26 -4.65
N LYS A 694 18.38 21.22 -5.65
CA LYS A 694 18.01 20.79 -7.01
C LYS A 694 18.16 19.28 -7.15
N GLY A 695 17.03 18.56 -7.06
CA GLY A 695 16.99 17.10 -7.14
C GLY A 695 17.74 16.51 -8.32
N LYS A 696 17.64 17.14 -9.50
CA LYS A 696 18.36 16.72 -10.72
C LYS A 696 19.88 16.72 -10.57
N VAL A 697 20.43 17.60 -9.73
CA VAL A 697 21.88 17.62 -9.43
C VAL A 697 22.22 16.44 -8.54
N ILE A 698 21.47 16.24 -7.45
CA ILE A 698 21.69 15.12 -6.53
C ILE A 698 21.51 13.78 -7.24
N GLU A 699 20.53 13.66 -8.13
CA GLU A 699 20.29 12.45 -8.91
C GLU A 699 21.43 12.18 -9.91
N ALA A 700 21.94 13.22 -10.58
CA ALA A 700 23.12 13.07 -11.44
C ALA A 700 24.33 12.56 -10.65
N LEU A 701 24.58 13.11 -9.46
CA LEU A 701 25.64 12.66 -8.58
C LEU A 701 25.45 11.20 -8.12
N TYR A 702 24.19 10.77 -7.89
CA TYR A 702 23.85 9.40 -7.52
C TYR A 702 24.26 8.40 -8.62
N TYR A 703 24.06 8.74 -9.88
CA TYR A 703 24.49 7.93 -11.02
C TYR A 703 25.97 8.12 -11.38
N GLY A 704 26.73 8.88 -10.60
CA GLY A 704 28.14 9.18 -10.87
C GLY A 704 28.33 10.01 -12.14
N ALA A 705 27.33 10.79 -12.56
CA ALA A 705 27.44 11.66 -13.70
C ALA A 705 28.11 13.00 -13.30
N PRO A 706 29.18 13.44 -14.00
CA PRO A 706 29.75 14.75 -13.77
C PRO A 706 28.74 15.87 -14.02
N VAL A 707 28.75 16.88 -13.16
CA VAL A 707 27.78 18.00 -13.22
C VAL A 707 28.51 19.34 -13.42
N LEU A 708 28.02 20.12 -14.39
CA LEU A 708 28.31 21.54 -14.53
C LEU A 708 27.03 22.33 -14.29
N THR A 709 27.08 23.29 -13.39
CA THR A 709 25.89 24.01 -12.96
C THR A 709 26.18 25.50 -12.68
N THR A 710 25.14 26.26 -12.41
CA THR A 710 25.22 27.64 -11.91
C THR A 710 25.24 27.67 -10.38
N PRO A 711 25.54 28.81 -9.73
CA PRO A 711 25.39 28.97 -8.29
C PRO A 711 23.99 28.60 -7.78
N ILE A 712 22.94 28.90 -8.56
CA ILE A 712 21.55 28.54 -8.26
C ILE A 712 21.34 27.03 -8.30
N GLY A 713 21.95 26.33 -9.26
CA GLY A 713 21.85 24.88 -9.37
C GLY A 713 22.61 24.14 -8.25
N ALA A 714 23.68 24.73 -7.72
CA ALA A 714 24.46 24.20 -6.60
C ALA A 714 23.90 24.57 -5.22
N GLU A 715 22.86 25.44 -5.17
CA GLU A 715 22.29 25.94 -3.91
C GLU A 715 21.83 24.81 -2.98
N GLY A 716 22.21 24.91 -1.70
CA GLY A 716 21.79 23.97 -0.66
C GLY A 716 22.52 22.62 -0.67
N ILE A 717 23.49 22.41 -1.55
CA ILE A 717 24.32 21.21 -1.59
C ILE A 717 25.62 21.52 -0.82
N PRO A 718 25.85 20.89 0.33
CA PRO A 718 27.09 21.12 1.09
C PRO A 718 28.35 20.80 0.25
N ASP A 719 29.37 21.62 0.36
CA ASP A 719 30.65 21.41 -0.35
C ASP A 719 30.56 21.18 -1.85
N ALA A 720 29.53 21.76 -2.51
CA ALA A 720 29.21 21.54 -3.92
C ALA A 720 30.42 21.66 -4.86
N ALA A 721 31.29 22.64 -4.65
CA ALA A 721 32.50 22.88 -5.44
C ALA A 721 33.53 21.70 -5.39
N GLN A 722 33.38 20.77 -4.46
CA GLN A 722 34.25 19.57 -4.42
C GLN A 722 33.79 18.47 -5.35
N VAL A 723 32.52 18.51 -5.77
CA VAL A 723 31.87 17.40 -6.52
C VAL A 723 31.25 17.82 -7.86
N MET A 724 31.20 19.13 -8.15
CA MET A 724 30.70 19.67 -9.40
C MET A 724 31.43 20.97 -9.80
N GLU A 725 31.35 21.33 -11.07
CA GLU A 725 31.85 22.63 -11.54
C GLU A 725 30.71 23.66 -11.55
N ILE A 726 31.02 24.89 -11.15
CA ILE A 726 30.04 25.98 -10.99
C ILE A 726 30.46 27.18 -11.84
N ARG A 727 29.66 27.59 -12.81
CA ARG A 727 29.85 28.75 -13.68
C ARG A 727 28.53 29.51 -13.85
N GLU A 728 28.60 30.84 -13.86
CA GLU A 728 27.39 31.68 -13.97
C GLU A 728 27.26 32.35 -15.33
N ASP A 729 28.36 32.83 -15.90
CA ASP A 729 28.41 33.50 -17.18
C ASP A 729 28.29 32.50 -18.34
N ALA A 730 27.59 32.88 -19.42
CA ALA A 730 27.35 32.00 -20.56
C ALA A 730 28.63 31.63 -21.33
N ALA A 731 29.61 32.55 -21.41
CA ALA A 731 30.86 32.27 -22.09
C ALA A 731 31.75 31.32 -21.23
N ASP A 732 31.81 31.55 -19.93
CA ASP A 732 32.54 30.72 -18.98
C ASP A 732 31.90 29.33 -18.89
N PHE A 733 30.56 29.24 -18.90
CA PHE A 733 29.82 27.97 -18.91
C PHE A 733 30.12 27.16 -20.18
N ALA A 734 30.14 27.81 -21.34
CA ALA A 734 30.47 27.14 -22.60
C ALA A 734 31.94 26.68 -22.62
N ALA A 735 32.88 27.54 -22.21
CA ALA A 735 34.31 27.21 -22.16
C ALA A 735 34.59 26.04 -21.22
N GLU A 736 33.96 26.02 -20.03
CA GLU A 736 34.12 24.92 -19.07
C GLU A 736 33.47 23.64 -19.58
N THR A 737 32.29 23.71 -20.24
CA THR A 737 31.69 22.56 -20.90
C THR A 737 32.67 21.93 -21.91
N LEU A 738 33.29 22.71 -22.76
CA LEU A 738 34.27 22.23 -23.75
C LEU A 738 35.51 21.64 -23.09
N ARG A 739 36.04 22.30 -22.07
CA ARG A 739 37.18 21.79 -21.29
C ARG A 739 36.88 20.42 -20.71
N LEU A 740 35.77 20.27 -19.96
CA LEU A 740 35.35 19.01 -19.35
C LEU A 740 35.04 17.95 -20.41
N TYR A 741 34.35 18.32 -21.47
CA TYR A 741 33.98 17.37 -22.52
C TYR A 741 35.19 16.70 -23.18
N ARG A 742 36.33 17.40 -23.24
CA ARG A 742 37.59 16.92 -23.81
C ARG A 742 38.51 16.24 -22.78
N ASP A 743 38.32 16.50 -21.46
CA ASP A 743 39.17 16.01 -20.37
C ASP A 743 38.53 14.82 -19.64
N ARG A 744 38.83 13.63 -20.09
CA ARG A 744 38.29 12.37 -19.54
C ARG A 744 38.73 12.11 -18.10
N ASP A 745 39.97 12.48 -17.75
CA ASP A 745 40.53 12.26 -16.42
C ASP A 745 39.82 13.15 -15.40
N ALA A 746 39.53 14.42 -15.78
CA ALA A 746 38.72 15.31 -14.98
C ALA A 746 37.31 14.76 -14.75
N LEU A 747 36.64 14.25 -15.79
CA LEU A 747 35.32 13.66 -15.69
C LEU A 747 35.32 12.42 -14.78
N THR A 748 36.31 11.53 -14.90
CA THR A 748 36.45 10.34 -14.05
C THR A 748 36.63 10.76 -12.59
N THR A 749 37.50 11.73 -12.32
CA THR A 749 37.72 12.24 -10.97
C THR A 749 36.45 12.87 -10.37
N MET A 750 35.69 13.61 -11.16
CA MET A 750 34.40 14.19 -10.74
C MET A 750 33.40 13.10 -10.40
N ALA A 751 33.29 12.06 -11.22
CA ALA A 751 32.37 10.94 -11.01
C ALA A 751 32.69 10.17 -9.73
N GLU A 752 33.98 9.87 -9.47
CA GLU A 752 34.41 9.21 -8.23
C GLU A 752 34.08 10.05 -6.98
N ARG A 753 34.31 11.36 -7.07
CA ARG A 753 33.96 12.29 -5.99
C ARG A 753 32.44 12.33 -5.76
N ALA A 754 31.68 12.40 -6.83
CA ALA A 754 30.21 12.38 -6.78
C ALA A 754 29.69 11.11 -6.10
N ALA A 755 30.14 9.92 -6.55
CA ALA A 755 29.73 8.65 -5.98
C ALA A 755 30.08 8.53 -4.48
N ARG A 756 31.25 8.99 -4.08
CA ARG A 756 31.66 9.03 -2.66
C ARG A 756 30.79 10.00 -1.85
N TYR A 757 30.56 11.19 -2.38
CA TYR A 757 29.74 12.23 -1.73
C TYR A 757 28.33 11.71 -1.43
N ILE A 758 27.67 11.13 -2.44
CA ILE A 758 26.30 10.64 -2.30
C ILE A 758 26.21 9.50 -1.26
N ARG A 759 27.18 8.58 -1.25
CA ARG A 759 27.22 7.51 -0.23
C ARG A 759 27.36 8.06 1.19
N THR A 760 28.12 9.16 1.34
CA THR A 760 28.41 9.77 2.65
C THR A 760 27.26 10.64 3.16
N HIS A 761 26.55 11.35 2.28
CA HIS A 761 25.59 12.39 2.67
C HIS A 761 24.13 12.00 2.39
N ASN A 762 23.88 11.08 1.44
CA ASN A 762 22.55 10.75 0.97
C ASN A 762 22.20 9.26 1.18
N SER A 763 23.03 8.47 1.88
CA SER A 763 22.61 7.14 2.29
C SER A 763 21.59 7.23 3.43
N MET A 764 20.59 6.33 3.43
CA MET A 764 19.59 6.27 4.49
C MET A 764 20.23 6.15 5.88
N ASP A 765 21.32 5.38 5.98
CA ASP A 765 22.01 5.16 7.27
C ASP A 765 22.75 6.42 7.74
N ALA A 766 23.39 7.18 6.84
CA ALA A 766 24.05 8.45 7.19
C ALA A 766 23.01 9.51 7.61
N VAL A 767 21.94 9.68 6.84
CA VAL A 767 20.87 10.63 7.15
C VAL A 767 20.16 10.24 8.46
N TRP A 768 19.92 8.96 8.68
CA TRP A 768 19.31 8.51 9.93
C TRP A 768 20.22 8.74 11.15
N ALA A 769 21.52 8.59 11.00
CA ALA A 769 22.46 8.88 12.09
C ALA A 769 22.36 10.33 12.59
N GLU A 770 22.01 11.28 11.71
CA GLU A 770 21.77 12.69 12.06
C GLU A 770 20.38 12.94 12.66
N LEU A 771 19.38 12.11 12.28
CA LEU A 771 17.97 12.30 12.66
C LEU A 771 17.53 11.51 13.88
N LYS A 772 18.16 10.38 14.19
CA LYS A 772 17.68 9.41 15.20
C LYS A 772 17.33 10.04 16.55
N ASP A 773 18.08 11.06 16.99
CA ASP A 773 17.86 11.74 18.26
C ASP A 773 16.61 12.65 18.24
N ASP A 774 16.19 13.09 17.06
CA ASP A 774 14.99 13.89 16.87
C ASP A 774 13.72 13.01 16.88
N PHE A 775 13.89 11.73 16.60
CA PHE A 775 12.85 10.69 16.61
C PHE A 775 12.97 9.76 17.85
N ALA A 776 13.78 10.15 18.82
CA ALA A 776 13.99 9.40 20.05
C ALA A 776 12.79 9.49 21.02
#